data_b3d675b32529353bfef0583b5634a2c8
#
_entry.id   b3d675b32529353bfef0583b5634a2c8
#
_cell.length_a   1.000
_cell.length_b   1.000
_cell.length_c   1.000
_cell.angle_alpha   90.00
_cell.angle_beta   90.00
_cell.angle_gamma   90.00
#
_symmetry.space_group_name_H-M   'P 1'
#
loop_
_entity.id
_entity.type
_entity.pdbx_description
1 polymer ?
#
loop_
_entity_poly.entity_id
_entity_poly.type
_entity_poly.pdbx_seq_one_letter_code
_entity_poly.pdbx_strand_id
1 'polypeptide(L)'
;MSMSADSLKVSGATAGNEEHGAGKNKRNLNIPSLGNQPDDDMEMSPLTVEKNTVEKTAQNDKRKLHRKVYIVNVVLLTSVVVLLVIVIYLATVKQPSQRCNYADSDYVKPRNWKDPEPHDDLSPEEFSAVRNFMIKTKSLGITPFEEATVNSSYILTIDLFLPRKAEVIEYLDRGGRKPQRKALVVVIRGDTEPPKIEEYIVSPLPTPTTAEPYRNPSYKQFPIPFTSRPMDDVNYIPFYNVVIYDAMEQMYPLLIESYGRGYHNCTTKANCLIPFDTAPRGRKSGDRKTWVWLFAAEDGFYIHPLGLEFLIDHKSTDTSEWHVEMVVYNGRKFIGIDALMEAYNTNTLNLIHRKDKNSKYSSYAARGDISKQPLQGPRLFEPDGKRYSINGQHVTYGQWSFHYSMRASTGLQIFDVKFDDERLAYEISLQEVLVMYTGYGPTQSNTDYYDVSWFLGATNMELIRGIDCPETAIFLDTYFFANSASVQKYKSNVCVFETNGAIPLRRHYSNNFDGGYTFYGGIADYHLVIRTVANVWNYDYIFDYIFYNNGAIEVKSSATGYVQATFRLPEEEKYGGIIHEQVMADLHSHIFTYKVDLDIAGIENRYTTLDVGLETVKDPWFETYNRTQMKITKHLISKETKEQTFKDGVPQYLLIHNKDGNNKFGSSRTYRILNKAPNPFLVRDLELANACKFARYPVIVTKRKDTEQTASTIYAQHEPWNPVLDFNDFINDENLIDEDLVAWVTTGTHHIPGTEDLPSTPTTWNQFSFFLTPHDFFDESPSVRSSDNVVIRPDSNGKPVIHTYGRLFESKCIPQTVGPYTFDGRRG
;
A
#
# COMPACT_ATOMS: atom_id res chain seq x y z
N MET A 1 6.92 11.90 11.92
CA MET A 1 7.61 12.50 13.06
C MET A 1 8.23 11.42 13.90
N SER A 2 9.53 11.28 13.84
CA SER A 2 10.28 10.34 14.66
C SER A 2 10.65 11.07 15.95
N MET A 3 9.94 10.83 17.02
CA MET A 3 10.56 11.00 18.32
C MET A 3 11.77 10.06 18.34
N SER A 4 12.97 10.60 18.40
CA SER A 4 14.19 9.82 18.39
C SER A 4 14.18 8.86 19.58
N ALA A 5 14.24 7.56 19.30
CA ALA A 5 14.30 6.48 20.29
C ALA A 5 15.66 6.39 21.00
N ASP A 6 16.43 7.49 21.09
CA ASP A 6 17.81 7.46 21.58
C ASP A 6 17.95 7.69 23.10
N SER A 7 16.90 7.71 23.88
CA SER A 7 16.98 7.91 25.34
C SER A 7 16.73 6.67 26.21
N LEU A 8 16.64 5.46 25.64
CA LEU A 8 16.46 4.24 26.43
C LEU A 8 17.54 3.20 26.10
N LYS A 9 18.77 3.44 26.51
CA LYS A 9 19.76 2.38 26.69
C LYS A 9 19.49 1.64 27.99
N VAL A 10 18.89 0.48 27.91
CA VAL A 10 18.86 -0.49 29.00
C VAL A 10 19.99 -1.47 28.80
N SER A 11 20.92 -1.45 29.75
CA SER A 11 22.01 -2.40 29.91
C SER A 11 21.47 -3.83 30.10
N GLY A 12 22.02 -4.76 29.32
CA GLY A 12 21.75 -6.19 29.48
C GLY A 12 22.30 -6.73 30.80
N ALA A 13 21.53 -7.58 31.43
CA ALA A 13 21.98 -8.47 32.49
C ALA A 13 21.60 -9.91 32.11
N THR A 14 22.62 -10.71 31.96
CA THR A 14 22.59 -12.16 31.79
C THR A 14 22.19 -12.84 33.09
N ALA A 15 21.32 -13.83 33.02
CA ALA A 15 21.17 -14.93 33.97
C ALA A 15 20.52 -16.06 33.20
N GLY A 16 21.06 -17.28 33.10
CA GLY A 16 21.55 -18.15 34.13
C GLY A 16 20.69 -19.42 33.97
N ASN A 17 21.29 -20.50 33.44
CA ASN A 17 20.68 -21.82 33.28
C ASN A 17 20.23 -22.38 34.63
N GLU A 18 19.10 -23.09 34.69
CA GLU A 18 18.90 -24.22 35.57
C GLU A 18 18.14 -25.36 34.90
N GLU A 19 18.81 -26.50 34.84
CA GLU A 19 18.27 -27.84 34.48
C GLU A 19 17.48 -28.44 35.66
N HIS A 20 16.41 -29.14 35.34
CA HIS A 20 15.93 -30.36 36.05
C HIS A 20 14.83 -30.95 35.17
N GLY A 21 14.82 -32.17 34.74
CA GLY A 21 15.17 -33.45 35.37
C GLY A 21 14.01 -34.42 35.10
N ALA A 22 14.28 -35.40 34.27
CA ALA A 22 13.76 -36.74 34.12
C ALA A 22 12.26 -37.12 34.47
N GLY A 23 11.67 -37.80 33.51
CA GLY A 23 10.47 -38.64 33.74
C GLY A 23 10.16 -39.54 32.56
N LYS A 24 10.73 -40.74 32.53
CA LYS A 24 10.42 -41.81 31.57
C LYS A 24 9.00 -42.31 31.75
N ASN A 25 8.26 -42.55 30.68
CA ASN A 25 7.36 -43.70 30.63
C ASN A 25 7.17 -44.22 29.21
N LYS A 26 7.57 -45.48 29.09
CA LYS A 26 7.36 -46.32 27.89
C LYS A 26 5.93 -46.85 27.90
N ARG A 27 5.26 -46.88 26.76
CA ARG A 27 4.20 -47.84 26.47
C ARG A 27 4.39 -48.40 25.07
N ASN A 28 4.67 -49.72 25.05
CA ASN A 28 4.66 -50.58 23.86
C ASN A 28 3.23 -50.76 23.34
N LEU A 29 3.11 -50.90 22.04
CA LEU A 29 1.98 -51.56 21.42
C LEU A 29 2.46 -52.42 20.26
N ASN A 30 2.10 -53.71 20.38
CA ASN A 30 2.44 -54.85 19.55
C ASN A 30 1.84 -54.83 18.14
N ILE A 31 2.59 -55.47 17.24
CA ILE A 31 2.12 -55.96 15.92
C ILE A 31 2.11 -57.46 16.00
N PRO A 32 1.07 -58.18 15.58
CA PRO A 32 1.10 -59.64 15.50
C PRO A 32 1.62 -60.15 14.11
N SER A 33 2.42 -61.20 14.22
CA SER A 33 2.90 -62.08 13.14
C SER A 33 1.95 -63.27 12.93
N LEU A 34 1.85 -63.73 11.68
CA LEU A 34 1.37 -65.08 11.29
C LEU A 34 2.36 -65.55 10.24
N GLY A 35 2.99 -66.64 10.35
CA GLY A 35 2.80 -68.03 10.77
C GLY A 35 2.51 -68.92 9.56
N ASN A 36 3.28 -69.79 9.13
CA ASN A 36 3.56 -71.16 9.36
C ASN A 36 4.16 -71.90 8.17
N GLN A 37 5.06 -72.77 8.51
CA GLN A 37 5.54 -73.95 7.76
C GLN A 37 4.44 -75.08 7.65
N PRO A 38 4.66 -76.28 7.00
CA PRO A 38 5.73 -77.26 7.34
C PRO A 38 6.27 -78.02 6.19
N ASP A 39 7.47 -78.60 6.47
CA ASP A 39 8.06 -79.93 6.36
C ASP A 39 7.54 -80.99 5.35
N ASP A 40 8.45 -81.69 4.72
CA ASP A 40 8.55 -83.12 4.82
C ASP A 40 9.88 -83.73 4.24
N ASP A 41 10.34 -84.70 5.03
CA ASP A 41 11.53 -85.53 4.90
C ASP A 41 11.48 -86.56 3.73
N MET A 42 12.62 -87.07 3.33
CA MET A 42 12.96 -88.49 3.32
C MET A 42 14.31 -88.82 2.61
N GLU A 43 15.23 -89.25 3.30
CA GLU A 43 15.91 -90.49 3.48
C GLU A 43 16.86 -91.03 2.42
N MET A 44 17.97 -91.40 2.94
CA MET A 44 19.22 -92.14 2.53
C MET A 44 19.07 -93.44 1.74
N SER A 45 19.98 -93.76 1.01
CA SER A 45 21.17 -94.59 1.31
C SER A 45 21.90 -95.24 0.05
N PRO A 46 22.97 -96.02 0.19
CA PRO A 46 24.17 -95.92 -0.65
C PRO A 46 24.43 -97.15 -1.51
N LEU A 47 25.38 -97.04 -2.39
CA LEU A 47 26.28 -98.20 -2.79
C LEU A 47 27.44 -97.76 -3.67
N THR A 48 28.56 -97.97 -3.14
CA THR A 48 29.88 -98.57 -3.51
C THR A 48 30.32 -98.81 -4.98
N VAL A 49 31.61 -98.46 -5.15
CA VAL A 49 32.65 -99.00 -5.91
C VAL A 49 32.74 -98.65 -7.44
N GLU A 50 33.79 -97.93 -7.78
CA GLU A 50 34.98 -98.44 -8.47
C GLU A 50 36.06 -97.34 -8.67
N LYS A 51 37.21 -97.64 -8.14
CA LYS A 51 38.45 -96.90 -8.48
C LYS A 51 38.92 -97.40 -9.83
N ASN A 52 39.04 -96.55 -10.78
CA ASN A 52 40.08 -96.54 -11.83
C ASN A 52 39.69 -95.71 -13.08
N THR A 53 39.57 -94.36 -12.86
CA THR A 53 39.61 -93.45 -14.01
C THR A 53 39.94 -92.00 -13.48
N VAL A 54 40.69 -91.89 -12.38
CA VAL A 54 40.73 -90.58 -11.61
C VAL A 54 41.77 -89.64 -12.13
N GLU A 55 42.74 -90.02 -12.99
CA GLU A 55 43.77 -89.01 -13.38
C GLU A 55 43.55 -88.24 -14.66
N LYS A 56 42.75 -88.71 -15.62
CA LYS A 56 42.42 -87.91 -16.83
C LYS A 56 41.21 -87.05 -16.68
N THR A 57 40.28 -87.35 -15.77
CA THR A 57 39.08 -86.56 -15.51
C THR A 57 39.39 -85.32 -14.63
N ALA A 58 40.31 -85.48 -13.69
CA ALA A 58 40.73 -84.43 -12.77
C ALA A 58 41.43 -83.21 -13.45
N GLN A 59 42.11 -83.42 -14.54
CA GLN A 59 42.81 -82.39 -15.29
C GLN A 59 41.82 -81.65 -16.27
N ASN A 60 40.78 -82.33 -16.77
CA ASN A 60 39.73 -81.73 -17.58
C ASN A 60 38.73 -80.97 -16.70
N ASP A 61 38.41 -81.44 -15.52
CA ASP A 61 37.55 -80.73 -14.58
C ASP A 61 38.18 -79.52 -13.94
N LYS A 62 39.48 -79.52 -13.67
CA LYS A 62 40.25 -78.28 -13.27
C LYS A 62 40.23 -77.28 -14.41
N ARG A 63 40.42 -77.69 -15.68
CA ARG A 63 40.31 -76.76 -16.85
C ARG A 63 38.87 -76.23 -17.00
N LYS A 64 37.81 -77.05 -16.84
CA LYS A 64 36.45 -76.62 -16.86
C LYS A 64 36.07 -75.66 -15.67
N LEU A 65 36.58 -76.01 -14.50
CA LEU A 65 36.42 -75.14 -13.31
C LEU A 65 37.13 -73.84 -13.48
N HIS A 66 38.41 -73.82 -13.93
CA HIS A 66 39.10 -72.58 -14.24
C HIS A 66 38.41 -71.75 -15.31
N ARG A 67 37.84 -72.39 -16.34
CA ARG A 67 37.07 -71.73 -17.40
C ARG A 67 35.75 -71.18 -16.87
N LYS A 68 35.05 -71.92 -15.98
CA LYS A 68 33.82 -71.42 -15.29
C LYS A 68 34.18 -70.29 -14.33
N VAL A 69 35.21 -70.36 -13.53
CA VAL A 69 35.66 -69.26 -12.63
C VAL A 69 36.12 -68.06 -13.44
N TYR A 70 36.78 -68.21 -14.56
CA TYR A 70 37.15 -67.14 -15.47
C TYR A 70 35.93 -66.44 -16.06
N ILE A 71 34.94 -67.23 -16.55
CA ILE A 71 33.68 -66.73 -17.10
C ILE A 71 32.89 -66.02 -16.02
N VAL A 72 32.82 -66.54 -14.78
CA VAL A 72 32.15 -65.87 -13.65
C VAL A 72 32.86 -64.60 -13.29
N ASN A 73 34.15 -64.55 -13.28
CA ASN A 73 34.93 -63.35 -12.98
C ASN A 73 34.79 -62.26 -14.10
N VAL A 74 34.73 -62.68 -15.38
CA VAL A 74 34.46 -61.78 -16.51
C VAL A 74 33.06 -61.22 -16.44
N VAL A 75 32.05 -62.05 -16.11
CA VAL A 75 30.65 -61.58 -15.93
C VAL A 75 30.55 -60.65 -14.70
N LEU A 76 31.22 -60.97 -13.62
CA LEU A 76 31.27 -60.10 -12.45
C LEU A 76 31.96 -58.74 -12.76
N LEU A 77 33.09 -58.79 -13.48
CA LEU A 77 33.81 -57.59 -13.88
C LEU A 77 33.01 -56.73 -14.85
N THR A 78 32.34 -57.37 -15.84
CA THR A 78 31.44 -56.64 -16.75
C THR A 78 30.22 -56.08 -16.01
N SER A 79 29.65 -56.80 -15.05
CA SER A 79 28.54 -56.31 -14.22
C SER A 79 28.95 -55.11 -13.35
N VAL A 80 30.16 -55.15 -12.78
CA VAL A 80 30.72 -54.03 -12.00
C VAL A 80 30.97 -52.81 -12.90
N VAL A 81 31.51 -53.04 -14.13
CA VAL A 81 31.71 -51.94 -15.08
C VAL A 81 30.39 -51.36 -15.54
N VAL A 82 29.37 -52.18 -15.82
CA VAL A 82 28.03 -51.72 -16.18
C VAL A 82 27.38 -50.95 -15.02
N LEU A 83 27.49 -51.44 -13.77
CA LEU A 83 27.03 -50.73 -12.58
C LEU A 83 27.77 -49.40 -12.39
N LEU A 84 29.09 -49.38 -12.59
CA LEU A 84 29.88 -48.15 -12.53
C LEU A 84 29.46 -47.13 -13.61
N VAL A 85 29.21 -47.61 -14.84
CA VAL A 85 28.69 -46.76 -15.93
C VAL A 85 27.29 -46.27 -15.61
N ILE A 86 26.41 -47.10 -15.03
CA ILE A 86 25.09 -46.69 -14.58
C ILE A 86 25.19 -45.68 -13.43
N VAL A 87 26.06 -45.89 -12.47
CA VAL A 87 26.30 -44.93 -11.34
C VAL A 87 26.89 -43.61 -11.87
N ILE A 88 27.86 -43.67 -12.78
CA ILE A 88 28.39 -42.47 -13.44
C ILE A 88 27.32 -41.80 -14.28
N TYR A 89 26.53 -42.55 -15.04
CA TYR A 89 25.40 -42.03 -15.80
C TYR A 89 24.36 -41.38 -14.88
N LEU A 90 23.95 -42.04 -13.79
CA LEU A 90 23.02 -41.48 -12.79
C LEU A 90 23.61 -40.29 -12.04
N ALA A 91 24.92 -40.26 -11.81
CA ALA A 91 25.63 -39.12 -11.19
C ALA A 91 25.77 -37.92 -12.16
N THR A 92 25.91 -38.22 -13.48
CA THR A 92 25.98 -37.18 -14.52
C THR A 92 24.61 -36.71 -14.99
N VAL A 93 23.58 -37.58 -14.92
CA VAL A 93 22.17 -37.19 -15.22
C VAL A 93 21.51 -36.45 -14.04
N LYS A 94 21.96 -36.61 -12.82
CA LYS A 94 21.70 -35.66 -11.78
C LYS A 94 22.52 -34.39 -12.06
N GLN A 95 22.11 -33.63 -13.04
CA GLN A 95 22.54 -32.20 -13.02
C GLN A 95 22.26 -31.66 -11.62
N PRO A 96 23.25 -31.07 -10.96
CA PRO A 96 22.97 -30.36 -9.74
C PRO A 96 21.88 -29.36 -10.12
N SER A 97 20.74 -29.44 -9.43
CA SER A 97 19.65 -28.52 -9.61
C SER A 97 20.25 -27.11 -9.45
N GLN A 98 20.39 -26.43 -10.57
CA GLN A 98 21.03 -25.12 -10.62
C GLN A 98 20.13 -24.18 -9.82
N ARG A 99 20.67 -23.51 -8.81
CA ARG A 99 19.91 -22.47 -8.09
C ARG A 99 19.55 -21.36 -9.06
N CYS A 100 18.35 -20.80 -8.91
CA CYS A 100 17.96 -19.63 -9.67
C CYS A 100 18.91 -18.48 -9.27
N ASN A 101 19.74 -18.03 -10.18
CA ASN A 101 20.82 -17.08 -9.92
C ASN A 101 20.61 -15.82 -10.74
N TYR A 102 19.46 -15.15 -10.54
CA TYR A 102 19.21 -13.83 -11.09
C TYR A 102 19.42 -12.79 -9.99
N ALA A 103 20.25 -11.81 -10.23
CA ALA A 103 20.44 -10.69 -9.33
C ALA A 103 19.45 -9.57 -9.70
N ASP A 104 18.91 -8.87 -8.72
CA ASP A 104 18.05 -7.71 -8.98
C ASP A 104 18.75 -6.67 -9.85
N SER A 105 20.09 -6.54 -9.75
CA SER A 105 20.90 -5.65 -10.60
C SER A 105 20.84 -5.95 -12.11
N ASP A 106 20.43 -7.15 -12.51
CA ASP A 106 20.26 -7.50 -13.93
C ASP A 106 19.03 -6.81 -14.53
N TYR A 107 18.08 -6.40 -13.69
CA TYR A 107 16.78 -5.83 -14.08
C TYR A 107 16.60 -4.38 -13.66
N VAL A 108 17.51 -3.85 -12.83
CA VAL A 108 17.46 -2.47 -12.34
C VAL A 108 18.69 -1.70 -12.79
N LYS A 109 18.47 -0.63 -13.52
CA LYS A 109 19.51 0.39 -13.76
C LYS A 109 19.31 1.54 -12.80
N PRO A 110 20.40 2.05 -12.19
CA PRO A 110 20.29 3.17 -11.26
C PRO A 110 19.77 4.44 -11.93
N ARG A 111 19.19 5.33 -11.14
CA ARG A 111 18.72 6.65 -11.59
C ARG A 111 19.88 7.45 -12.21
N ASN A 112 19.60 8.13 -13.32
CA ASN A 112 20.55 9.03 -13.96
C ASN A 112 20.41 10.46 -13.42
N TRP A 113 20.95 10.70 -12.22
CA TRP A 113 20.88 12.01 -11.58
C TRP A 113 21.56 13.15 -12.36
N LYS A 114 22.37 12.85 -13.39
CA LYS A 114 23.03 13.88 -14.21
C LYS A 114 22.13 14.42 -15.32
N ASP A 115 21.18 13.63 -15.77
CA ASP A 115 20.22 13.99 -16.79
C ASP A 115 18.85 13.35 -16.47
N PRO A 116 18.20 13.81 -15.40
CA PRO A 116 16.92 13.26 -14.96
C PRO A 116 15.80 13.57 -15.95
N GLU A 117 14.82 12.64 -16.03
CA GLU A 117 13.62 12.83 -16.85
C GLU A 117 12.66 13.87 -16.22
N PRO A 118 11.70 14.40 -16.98
CA PRO A 118 10.80 15.46 -16.48
C PRO A 118 10.02 15.09 -15.20
N HIS A 119 9.68 13.82 -15.03
CA HIS A 119 8.93 13.31 -13.89
C HIS A 119 9.82 12.67 -12.80
N ASP A 120 11.14 12.56 -13.01
CA ASP A 120 12.03 12.03 -11.98
C ASP A 120 11.99 12.89 -10.72
N ASP A 121 11.98 12.25 -9.57
CA ASP A 121 12.09 12.92 -8.28
C ASP A 121 13.33 13.83 -8.24
N LEU A 122 13.34 14.81 -7.37
CA LEU A 122 14.55 15.60 -7.12
C LEU A 122 15.66 14.69 -6.57
N SER A 123 16.88 14.90 -7.04
CA SER A 123 18.05 14.24 -6.50
C SER A 123 18.41 14.79 -5.10
N PRO A 124 19.13 14.03 -4.27
CA PRO A 124 19.65 14.53 -3.00
C PRO A 124 20.45 15.81 -3.16
N GLU A 125 21.20 15.94 -4.26
CA GLU A 125 21.99 17.10 -4.61
C GLU A 125 21.09 18.29 -4.99
N GLU A 126 20.02 18.07 -5.76
CA GLU A 126 19.04 19.12 -6.11
C GLU A 126 18.33 19.65 -4.86
N PHE A 127 17.85 18.77 -3.97
CA PHE A 127 17.28 19.16 -2.67
C PHE A 127 18.24 20.03 -1.86
N SER A 128 19.50 19.59 -1.73
CA SER A 128 20.52 20.30 -0.97
C SER A 128 20.88 21.65 -1.63
N ALA A 129 20.93 21.71 -2.96
CA ALA A 129 21.20 22.93 -3.70
C ALA A 129 20.08 23.96 -3.50
N VAL A 130 18.81 23.54 -3.60
CA VAL A 130 17.65 24.40 -3.36
C VAL A 130 17.66 24.93 -1.93
N ARG A 131 17.78 24.04 -0.91
CA ARG A 131 17.85 24.45 0.50
C ARG A 131 18.94 25.49 0.73
N ASN A 132 20.17 25.20 0.27
CA ASN A 132 21.31 26.07 0.48
C ASN A 132 21.15 27.43 -0.23
N PHE A 133 20.55 27.42 -1.41
CA PHE A 133 20.25 28.64 -2.15
C PHE A 133 19.26 29.53 -1.40
N MET A 134 18.15 28.95 -0.93
CA MET A 134 17.11 29.64 -0.16
C MET A 134 17.69 30.26 1.12
N ILE A 135 18.45 29.52 1.93
CA ILE A 135 19.07 29.98 3.17
C ILE A 135 20.11 31.08 2.92
N LYS A 136 20.95 30.94 1.86
CA LYS A 136 21.98 31.94 1.53
C LYS A 136 21.42 33.23 0.95
N THR A 137 20.21 33.23 0.44
CA THR A 137 19.55 34.41 -0.14
C THR A 137 19.03 35.31 0.98
N LYS A 138 19.89 36.26 1.44
CA LYS A 138 19.61 37.10 2.60
C LYS A 138 18.27 37.83 2.58
N SER A 139 17.78 38.21 1.37
CA SER A 139 16.50 38.89 1.20
C SER A 139 15.30 38.00 1.58
N LEU A 140 15.48 36.68 1.64
CA LEU A 140 14.43 35.75 2.04
C LEU A 140 14.36 35.57 3.58
N GLY A 141 15.42 35.86 4.33
CA GLY A 141 15.43 35.79 5.79
C GLY A 141 15.16 34.40 6.36
N ILE A 142 15.60 33.33 5.67
CA ILE A 142 15.31 31.95 6.07
C ILE A 142 16.24 31.50 7.18
N THR A 143 15.67 31.08 8.30
CA THR A 143 16.35 30.41 9.41
C THR A 143 16.49 28.92 9.08
N PRO A 144 17.66 28.30 9.30
CA PRO A 144 17.82 26.85 9.21
C PRO A 144 16.79 26.13 10.09
N PHE A 145 16.22 25.02 9.61
CA PHE A 145 15.14 24.29 10.29
C PHE A 145 15.52 23.86 11.73
N GLU A 146 16.78 23.46 11.92
CA GLU A 146 17.36 23.06 13.20
C GLU A 146 17.46 24.17 14.25
N GLU A 147 17.40 25.44 13.82
CA GLU A 147 17.44 26.64 14.68
C GLU A 147 16.09 27.35 14.73
N ALA A 148 15.10 26.87 13.97
CA ALA A 148 13.82 27.56 13.82
C ALA A 148 12.94 27.43 15.07
N THR A 149 12.18 28.49 15.33
CA THR A 149 11.11 28.54 16.30
C THR A 149 9.79 28.89 15.59
N VAL A 150 8.67 28.80 16.28
CA VAL A 150 7.35 29.15 15.72
C VAL A 150 7.33 30.59 15.17
N ASN A 151 8.14 31.47 15.73
CA ASN A 151 8.31 32.87 15.30
C ASN A 151 9.48 33.07 14.33
N SER A 152 9.85 32.04 13.56
CA SER A 152 10.91 32.11 12.56
C SER A 152 10.34 31.93 11.15
N SER A 153 11.14 32.30 10.13
CA SER A 153 10.91 31.92 8.75
C SER A 153 11.78 30.70 8.41
N TYR A 154 11.18 29.59 7.98
CA TYR A 154 11.92 28.35 7.67
C TYR A 154 11.27 27.57 6.54
N ILE A 155 12.06 26.70 5.90
CA ILE A 155 11.58 25.80 4.84
C ILE A 155 10.87 24.61 5.47
N LEU A 156 9.62 24.39 5.08
CA LEU A 156 8.82 23.24 5.49
C LEU A 156 9.01 22.06 4.55
N THR A 157 8.89 22.28 3.22
CA THR A 157 9.06 21.24 2.20
C THR A 157 9.78 21.76 0.97
N ILE A 158 10.40 20.85 0.25
CA ILE A 158 10.90 21.04 -1.10
C ILE A 158 10.41 19.85 -1.93
N ASP A 159 9.72 20.11 -3.05
CA ASP A 159 9.23 19.10 -3.98
C ASP A 159 9.55 19.49 -5.43
N LEU A 160 9.47 18.52 -6.34
CA LEU A 160 9.54 18.82 -7.78
C LEU A 160 8.32 19.67 -8.17
N PHE A 161 8.56 20.82 -8.79
CA PHE A 161 7.51 21.55 -9.48
C PHE A 161 7.29 20.94 -10.87
N LEU A 162 6.16 20.26 -11.06
CA LEU A 162 5.86 19.55 -12.31
C LEU A 162 5.86 20.51 -13.49
N PRO A 163 6.51 20.16 -14.61
CA PRO A 163 6.46 20.94 -15.83
C PRO A 163 5.05 20.88 -16.45
N ARG A 164 4.79 21.79 -17.39
CA ARG A 164 3.51 21.79 -18.12
C ARG A 164 3.38 20.54 -18.97
N LYS A 165 2.20 19.91 -18.99
CA LYS A 165 1.93 18.71 -19.78
C LYS A 165 2.31 18.88 -21.25
N ALA A 166 1.95 20.00 -21.85
CA ALA A 166 2.26 20.28 -23.26
C ALA A 166 3.77 20.26 -23.55
N GLU A 167 4.61 20.81 -22.64
CA GLU A 167 6.07 20.81 -22.79
C GLU A 167 6.64 19.39 -22.65
N VAL A 168 6.07 18.60 -21.74
CA VAL A 168 6.49 17.20 -21.51
C VAL A 168 6.12 16.33 -22.71
N ILE A 169 4.90 16.44 -23.24
CA ILE A 169 4.44 15.69 -24.42
C ILE A 169 5.28 16.07 -25.64
N GLU A 170 5.56 17.37 -25.85
CA GLU A 170 6.42 17.82 -26.97
C GLU A 170 7.82 17.19 -26.87
N TYR A 171 8.36 17.05 -25.64
CA TYR A 171 9.65 16.39 -25.43
C TYR A 171 9.57 14.87 -25.67
N LEU A 172 8.62 14.18 -25.01
CA LEU A 172 8.53 12.73 -25.04
C LEU A 172 8.11 12.16 -26.39
N ASP A 173 7.17 12.83 -27.08
CA ASP A 173 6.54 12.27 -28.28
C ASP A 173 7.13 12.83 -29.58
N ARG A 174 7.70 14.03 -29.53
CA ARG A 174 8.16 14.75 -30.74
C ARG A 174 9.64 15.09 -30.73
N GLY A 175 10.37 14.71 -29.67
CA GLY A 175 11.79 15.01 -29.50
C GLY A 175 12.08 16.50 -29.34
N GLY A 176 11.12 17.25 -28.80
CA GLY A 176 11.28 18.65 -28.44
C GLY A 176 12.33 18.89 -27.36
N ARG A 177 12.47 20.12 -26.92
CA ARG A 177 13.39 20.45 -25.82
C ARG A 177 12.91 19.87 -24.49
N LYS A 178 13.79 19.22 -23.74
CA LYS A 178 13.50 18.75 -22.37
C LYS A 178 13.08 19.94 -21.50
N PRO A 179 11.93 19.84 -20.78
CA PRO A 179 11.48 20.89 -19.87
C PRO A 179 12.51 21.19 -18.77
N GLN A 180 12.65 22.45 -18.42
CA GLN A 180 13.53 22.87 -17.36
C GLN A 180 12.97 22.44 -16.00
N ARG A 181 13.77 21.71 -15.21
CA ARG A 181 13.40 21.29 -13.87
C ARG A 181 13.39 22.46 -12.90
N LYS A 182 12.42 22.47 -12.01
CA LYS A 182 12.18 23.50 -10.98
C LYS A 182 11.77 22.82 -9.68
N ALA A 183 11.98 23.49 -8.56
CA ALA A 183 11.47 23.03 -7.25
C ALA A 183 10.38 23.97 -6.76
N LEU A 184 9.37 23.38 -6.10
CA LEU A 184 8.41 24.09 -5.26
C LEU A 184 8.90 24.05 -3.82
N VAL A 185 9.02 25.21 -3.19
CA VAL A 185 9.47 25.36 -1.80
C VAL A 185 8.39 26.02 -0.99
N VAL A 186 7.95 25.39 0.10
CA VAL A 186 7.01 25.95 1.06
C VAL A 186 7.78 26.53 2.23
N VAL A 187 7.50 27.80 2.54
CA VAL A 187 8.16 28.55 3.62
C VAL A 187 7.11 29.00 4.63
N ILE A 188 7.32 28.61 5.88
CA ILE A 188 6.55 29.17 7.02
C ILE A 188 7.17 30.51 7.38
N ARG A 189 6.35 31.55 7.53
CA ARG A 189 6.74 32.93 7.84
C ARG A 189 6.16 33.38 9.19
N GLY A 190 6.73 32.85 10.28
CA GLY A 190 6.32 33.24 11.63
C GLY A 190 6.78 34.65 12.04
N ASP A 191 7.87 35.11 11.44
CA ASP A 191 8.53 36.43 11.74
C ASP A 191 7.91 37.64 10.99
N THR A 192 6.85 37.42 10.20
CA THR A 192 6.18 38.52 9.49
C THR A 192 4.94 39.01 10.24
N GLU A 193 4.51 40.26 9.97
CA GLU A 193 3.29 40.84 10.53
C GLU A 193 2.30 41.22 9.40
N PRO A 194 1.17 40.51 9.26
CA PRO A 194 0.82 39.27 9.98
C PRO A 194 1.66 38.05 9.51
N PRO A 195 1.76 37.00 10.37
CA PRO A 195 2.43 35.77 10.00
C PRO A 195 1.64 35.07 8.87
N LYS A 196 2.36 34.35 7.97
CA LYS A 196 1.78 33.74 6.76
C LYS A 196 2.59 32.52 6.31
N ILE A 197 2.10 31.86 5.25
CA ILE A 197 2.85 30.85 4.50
C ILE A 197 3.09 31.37 3.11
N GLU A 198 4.26 31.12 2.56
CA GLU A 198 4.65 31.47 1.19
C GLU A 198 5.18 30.27 0.44
N GLU A 199 4.85 30.19 -0.85
CA GLU A 199 5.39 29.22 -1.78
C GLU A 199 6.34 29.92 -2.77
N TYR A 200 7.43 29.23 -3.14
CA TYR A 200 8.43 29.74 -4.08
C TYR A 200 8.72 28.70 -5.16
N ILE A 201 8.88 29.16 -6.41
CA ILE A 201 9.49 28.37 -7.49
C ILE A 201 10.97 28.69 -7.53
N VAL A 202 11.80 27.68 -7.29
CA VAL A 202 13.26 27.80 -7.32
C VAL A 202 13.78 27.16 -8.59
N SER A 203 14.56 27.92 -9.35
CA SER A 203 15.08 27.50 -10.67
C SER A 203 16.35 28.22 -11.06
N PRO A 204 17.06 27.73 -12.14
CA PRO A 204 16.97 26.39 -12.74
C PRO A 204 17.60 25.32 -11.85
N LEU A 205 17.21 24.07 -12.02
CA LEU A 205 17.93 22.95 -11.39
C LEU A 205 18.91 22.35 -12.40
N PRO A 206 20.02 21.74 -11.93
CA PRO A 206 20.41 21.52 -10.51
C PRO A 206 21.14 22.72 -9.85
N THR A 207 21.30 23.84 -10.53
CA THR A 207 22.01 25.02 -10.01
C THR A 207 21.06 26.21 -9.94
N PRO A 208 20.37 26.39 -8.79
CA PRO A 208 19.38 27.43 -8.63
C PRO A 208 20.01 28.83 -8.64
N THR A 209 19.35 29.78 -9.33
CA THR A 209 19.75 31.18 -9.43
C THR A 209 18.61 32.14 -9.07
N THR A 210 17.36 31.65 -9.08
CA THR A 210 16.17 32.44 -8.74
C THR A 210 15.27 31.70 -7.75
N ALA A 211 14.61 32.48 -6.88
CA ALA A 211 13.47 32.04 -6.05
C ALA A 211 12.35 33.06 -6.25
N GLU A 212 11.33 32.68 -6.97
CA GLU A 212 10.21 33.55 -7.30
C GLU A 212 9.00 33.18 -6.45
N PRO A 213 8.35 34.15 -5.76
CA PRO A 213 7.11 33.87 -5.06
C PRO A 213 6.09 33.26 -6.02
N TYR A 214 5.51 32.13 -5.62
CA TYR A 214 4.50 31.43 -6.40
C TYR A 214 3.12 31.62 -5.79
N ARG A 215 2.18 31.98 -6.64
CA ARG A 215 0.76 31.99 -6.29
C ARG A 215 0.05 31.05 -7.22
N ASN A 216 -0.40 29.93 -6.68
CA ASN A 216 -1.25 29.01 -7.45
C ASN A 216 -2.59 29.72 -7.77
N PRO A 217 -2.95 29.87 -9.07
CA PRO A 217 -4.21 30.54 -9.46
C PRO A 217 -5.48 29.85 -8.93
N SER A 218 -5.41 28.57 -8.58
CA SER A 218 -6.52 27.81 -8.00
C SER A 218 -6.71 28.05 -6.50
N TYR A 219 -5.80 28.80 -5.83
CA TYR A 219 -5.94 29.10 -4.42
C TYR A 219 -6.88 30.29 -4.19
N LYS A 220 -7.85 30.08 -3.29
CA LYS A 220 -8.79 31.13 -2.86
C LYS A 220 -8.18 32.10 -1.86
N GLN A 221 -7.26 31.61 -1.02
CA GLN A 221 -6.64 32.41 0.02
C GLN A 221 -5.21 32.79 -0.34
N PHE A 222 -4.94 34.08 -0.37
CA PHE A 222 -3.61 34.61 -0.55
C PHE A 222 -3.44 35.95 0.19
N PRO A 223 -2.44 36.11 1.06
CA PRO A 223 -1.47 35.10 1.45
C PRO A 223 -2.11 33.88 2.13
N ILE A 224 -1.42 32.72 2.08
CA ILE A 224 -1.89 31.51 2.74
C ILE A 224 -1.86 31.75 4.26
N PRO A 225 -2.97 31.50 4.98
CA PRO A 225 -3.06 31.79 6.41
C PRO A 225 -2.04 31.02 7.24
N PHE A 226 -1.36 31.68 8.16
CA PHE A 226 -0.42 31.02 9.07
C PHE A 226 -1.07 29.94 9.94
N THR A 227 -2.35 30.09 10.27
CA THR A 227 -3.12 29.11 11.03
C THR A 227 -3.33 27.79 10.29
N SER A 228 -3.25 27.80 8.95
CA SER A 228 -3.40 26.61 8.12
C SER A 228 -2.11 25.77 8.00
N ARG A 229 -0.99 26.23 8.60
CA ARG A 229 0.28 25.50 8.52
C ARG A 229 0.17 24.08 9.04
N PRO A 230 0.78 23.08 8.36
CA PRO A 230 0.93 21.73 8.90
C PRO A 230 1.59 21.75 10.29
N MET A 231 1.37 20.72 11.07
CA MET A 231 2.17 20.47 12.27
C MET A 231 3.51 19.88 11.85
N ASP A 232 4.57 20.45 12.41
CA ASP A 232 5.96 20.06 12.18
C ASP A 232 6.74 20.01 13.48
N ASP A 233 7.99 19.62 13.45
CA ASP A 233 8.82 19.50 14.66
C ASP A 233 8.99 20.85 15.36
N VAL A 234 9.02 21.96 14.60
CA VAL A 234 9.11 23.32 15.17
C VAL A 234 7.88 23.64 16.04
N ASN A 235 6.70 23.16 15.64
CA ASN A 235 5.46 23.30 16.42
C ASN A 235 5.34 22.23 17.52
N TYR A 236 5.73 20.97 17.24
CA TYR A 236 5.58 19.87 18.19
C TYR A 236 6.50 19.98 19.40
N ILE A 237 7.73 20.49 19.23
CA ILE A 237 8.67 20.62 20.34
C ILE A 237 8.07 21.46 21.49
N PRO A 238 7.61 22.72 21.29
CA PRO A 238 6.99 23.46 22.38
C PRO A 238 5.62 22.90 22.80
N PHE A 239 4.85 22.31 21.89
CA PHE A 239 3.56 21.73 22.18
C PHE A 239 3.65 20.56 23.17
N TYR A 240 4.57 19.60 22.92
CA TYR A 240 4.74 18.43 23.79
C TYR A 240 5.66 18.68 24.97
N ASN A 241 6.78 19.38 24.77
CA ASN A 241 7.81 19.51 25.79
C ASN A 241 7.59 20.66 26.78
N VAL A 242 6.63 21.55 26.48
CA VAL A 242 6.26 22.65 27.39
C VAL A 242 4.80 22.49 27.80
N VAL A 243 3.85 22.67 26.86
CA VAL A 243 2.43 22.78 27.25
C VAL A 243 1.87 21.47 27.79
N ILE A 244 2.10 20.34 27.07
CA ILE A 244 1.65 19.02 27.54
C ILE A 244 2.44 18.62 28.78
N TYR A 245 3.76 18.86 28.80
CA TYR A 245 4.58 18.55 29.94
C TYR A 245 4.03 19.22 31.23
N ASP A 246 3.82 20.52 31.20
CA ASP A 246 3.32 21.29 32.35
C ASP A 246 1.89 20.86 32.75
N ALA A 247 1.04 20.57 31.76
CA ALA A 247 -0.31 20.06 32.02
C ALA A 247 -0.29 18.70 32.75
N MET A 248 0.58 17.79 32.34
CA MET A 248 0.70 16.47 32.96
C MET A 248 1.31 16.53 34.36
N GLU A 249 2.25 17.45 34.62
CA GLU A 249 2.81 17.69 35.95
C GLU A 249 1.74 18.23 36.92
N GLN A 250 0.94 19.20 36.50
CA GLN A 250 -0.15 19.75 37.31
C GLN A 250 -1.19 18.67 37.65
N MET A 251 -1.48 17.77 36.75
CA MET A 251 -2.46 16.69 36.94
C MET A 251 -1.83 15.38 37.54
N TYR A 252 -0.53 15.37 37.85
CA TYR A 252 0.19 14.16 38.24
C TYR A 252 -0.48 13.34 39.37
N PRO A 253 -0.94 13.95 40.52
CA PRO A 253 -1.62 13.20 41.58
C PRO A 253 -2.87 12.45 41.08
N LEU A 254 -3.70 13.12 40.29
CA LEU A 254 -4.90 12.55 39.69
C LEU A 254 -4.56 11.41 38.73
N LEU A 255 -3.53 11.57 37.90
CA LEU A 255 -3.12 10.57 36.92
C LEU A 255 -2.64 9.28 37.61
N ILE A 256 -1.85 9.41 38.68
CA ILE A 256 -1.36 8.26 39.45
C ILE A 256 -2.51 7.55 40.16
N GLU A 257 -3.44 8.30 40.77
CA GLU A 257 -4.57 7.71 41.50
C GLU A 257 -5.54 7.02 40.54
N SER A 258 -5.88 7.68 39.41
CA SER A 258 -6.85 7.15 38.43
C SER A 258 -6.29 6.01 37.59
N TYR A 259 -5.08 6.15 37.08
CA TYR A 259 -4.53 5.26 36.05
C TYR A 259 -3.30 4.46 36.53
N GLY A 260 -2.68 4.83 37.66
CA GLY A 260 -1.41 4.22 38.10
C GLY A 260 -0.24 4.53 37.16
N ARG A 261 -0.35 5.60 36.35
CA ARG A 261 0.56 5.93 35.28
C ARG A 261 0.87 7.43 35.29
N GLY A 262 2.09 7.80 34.90
CA GLY A 262 2.55 9.19 34.77
C GLY A 262 3.09 9.46 33.38
N TYR A 263 3.31 10.73 33.06
CA TYR A 263 3.97 11.14 31.81
C TYR A 263 5.48 11.31 32.04
N HIS A 264 5.85 11.79 33.23
CA HIS A 264 7.22 11.93 33.68
C HIS A 264 7.51 10.95 34.80
N ASN A 265 8.80 10.74 35.10
CA ASN A 265 9.25 9.80 36.13
C ASN A 265 8.73 8.38 35.96
N CYS A 266 8.24 8.03 34.80
CA CYS A 266 7.87 6.67 34.43
C CYS A 266 9.07 5.95 33.81
N THR A 267 9.38 4.76 34.30
CA THR A 267 10.59 4.00 33.93
C THR A 267 10.32 2.84 33.00
N THR A 268 9.06 2.46 32.85
CA THR A 268 8.63 1.34 32.02
C THR A 268 7.36 1.72 31.25
N LYS A 269 7.11 1.07 30.10
CA LYS A 269 5.84 1.22 29.38
C LYS A 269 4.62 1.03 30.30
N ALA A 270 4.71 0.12 31.27
CA ALA A 270 3.60 -0.22 32.16
C ALA A 270 3.12 0.94 33.07
N ASN A 271 3.93 1.96 33.29
CA ASN A 271 3.57 3.14 34.13
C ASN A 271 3.65 4.47 33.41
N CYS A 272 3.79 4.45 32.07
CA CYS A 272 3.81 5.66 31.25
C CYS A 272 2.46 5.90 30.55
N LEU A 273 2.23 7.17 30.24
CA LEU A 273 1.13 7.68 29.44
C LEU A 273 1.65 8.17 28.08
N ILE A 274 0.80 8.10 27.07
CA ILE A 274 1.04 8.71 25.76
C ILE A 274 -0.07 9.71 25.49
N PRO A 275 0.23 11.02 25.43
CA PRO A 275 -0.68 12.00 24.87
C PRO A 275 -0.65 11.91 23.34
N PHE A 276 -1.82 12.05 22.70
CA PHE A 276 -1.97 12.01 21.27
C PHE A 276 -2.89 13.15 20.81
N ASP A 277 -2.46 13.91 19.81
CA ASP A 277 -3.19 15.05 19.29
C ASP A 277 -4.11 14.66 18.12
N THR A 278 -5.22 15.38 18.00
CA THR A 278 -6.19 15.18 16.95
C THR A 278 -6.25 16.36 15.98
N ALA A 279 -6.90 16.14 14.87
CA ALA A 279 -7.17 17.18 13.86
C ALA A 279 -8.64 17.14 13.44
N PRO A 280 -9.24 18.24 12.96
CA PRO A 280 -8.66 19.54 12.61
C PRO A 280 -8.32 20.41 13.82
N ARG A 281 -7.75 21.59 13.55
CA ARG A 281 -7.33 22.53 14.58
C ARG A 281 -8.42 23.58 14.83
N GLY A 282 -9.22 23.38 15.89
CA GLY A 282 -10.28 24.32 16.28
C GLY A 282 -11.65 23.95 15.69
N ARG A 283 -12.58 24.94 15.65
CA ARG A 283 -13.97 24.75 15.19
C ARG A 283 -14.43 25.77 14.16
N LYS A 284 -13.62 26.72 13.78
CA LYS A 284 -13.90 27.75 12.77
C LYS A 284 -12.63 28.23 12.12
N SER A 285 -12.78 28.88 10.98
CA SER A 285 -11.67 29.50 10.26
C SER A 285 -10.82 30.39 11.16
N GLY A 286 -9.50 30.21 11.09
CA GLY A 286 -8.53 30.97 11.89
C GLY A 286 -8.32 30.47 13.32
N ASP A 287 -9.04 29.46 13.78
CA ASP A 287 -8.72 28.79 15.03
C ASP A 287 -7.45 27.93 14.87
N ARG A 288 -6.70 27.78 15.96
CA ARG A 288 -5.63 26.78 16.06
C ARG A 288 -5.62 26.21 17.47
N LYS A 289 -6.56 25.31 17.73
CA LYS A 289 -6.78 24.64 19.00
C LYS A 289 -6.84 23.14 18.76
N THR A 290 -6.08 22.39 19.56
CA THR A 290 -5.95 20.95 19.36
C THR A 290 -6.45 20.20 20.58
N TRP A 291 -7.32 19.21 20.35
CA TRP A 291 -7.65 18.22 21.35
C TRP A 291 -6.53 17.19 21.49
N VAL A 292 -6.20 16.86 22.72
CA VAL A 292 -5.26 15.81 23.09
C VAL A 292 -5.97 14.84 23.99
N TRP A 293 -5.83 13.56 23.69
CA TRP A 293 -6.32 12.48 24.55
C TRP A 293 -5.18 11.63 25.06
N LEU A 294 -5.41 10.92 26.16
CA LEU A 294 -4.42 10.11 26.81
C LEU A 294 -4.64 8.64 26.55
N PHE A 295 -3.54 7.95 26.31
CA PHE A 295 -3.48 6.50 26.17
C PHE A 295 -2.48 5.88 27.14
N ALA A 296 -2.68 4.61 27.50
CA ALA A 296 -1.66 3.83 28.17
C ALA A 296 -0.51 3.51 27.22
N ALA A 297 0.74 3.61 27.67
CA ALA A 297 1.93 3.38 26.85
C ALA A 297 2.18 1.87 26.63
N GLU A 298 1.32 1.24 25.85
CA GLU A 298 1.42 -0.16 25.43
C GLU A 298 1.76 -0.24 23.94
N ASP A 299 2.16 -1.39 23.44
CA ASP A 299 2.26 -1.61 22.01
C ASP A 299 0.84 -1.54 21.42
N GLY A 300 0.64 -0.75 20.35
CA GLY A 300 -0.70 -0.46 19.83
C GLY A 300 -1.53 0.44 20.75
N PHE A 301 -0.92 1.47 21.30
CA PHE A 301 -1.56 2.37 22.28
C PHE A 301 -2.89 2.97 21.82
N TYR A 302 -3.14 3.10 20.54
CA TYR A 302 -4.38 3.61 19.95
C TYR A 302 -5.64 2.88 20.40
N ILE A 303 -5.49 1.63 20.83
CA ILE A 303 -6.59 0.82 21.38
C ILE A 303 -6.54 0.70 22.92
N HIS A 304 -5.72 1.55 23.58
CA HIS A 304 -5.61 1.64 25.04
C HIS A 304 -6.00 3.04 25.58
N PRO A 305 -7.18 3.60 25.17
CA PRO A 305 -7.59 4.95 25.55
C PRO A 305 -7.85 5.06 27.04
N LEU A 306 -7.68 6.27 27.55
CA LEU A 306 -8.02 6.68 28.92
C LEU A 306 -9.08 7.79 28.85
N GLY A 307 -9.88 7.94 29.91
CA GLY A 307 -11.00 8.88 29.92
C GLY A 307 -10.59 10.33 30.22
N LEU A 308 -9.42 10.79 29.77
CA LEU A 308 -8.96 12.15 29.96
C LEU A 308 -8.52 12.77 28.63
N GLU A 309 -9.10 13.90 28.31
CA GLU A 309 -8.89 14.65 27.08
C GLU A 309 -8.77 16.14 27.44
N PHE A 310 -7.94 16.90 26.73
CA PHE A 310 -7.79 18.32 26.96
C PHE A 310 -7.56 19.09 25.66
N LEU A 311 -8.04 20.36 25.65
CA LEU A 311 -7.96 21.28 24.52
C LEU A 311 -6.85 22.28 24.77
N ILE A 312 -5.90 22.39 23.85
CA ILE A 312 -4.81 23.34 23.88
C ILE A 312 -5.05 24.42 22.83
N ASP A 313 -5.03 25.69 23.24
CA ASP A 313 -4.89 26.83 22.33
C ASP A 313 -3.40 27.08 22.05
N HIS A 314 -3.02 26.99 20.73
CA HIS A 314 -1.65 27.20 20.27
C HIS A 314 -1.59 28.08 19.01
N LYS A 315 -2.46 29.06 18.94
CA LYS A 315 -2.60 29.97 17.80
C LYS A 315 -1.45 30.97 17.68
N SER A 316 -0.96 31.49 18.81
CA SER A 316 0.09 32.51 18.85
C SER A 316 1.42 32.02 18.28
N THR A 317 2.21 32.94 17.70
CA THR A 317 3.63 32.69 17.39
C THR A 317 4.52 32.76 18.65
N ASP A 318 4.02 33.39 19.74
CA ASP A 318 4.63 33.33 21.05
C ASP A 318 4.13 32.09 21.81
N THR A 319 5.01 31.10 21.95
CA THR A 319 4.67 29.84 22.60
C THR A 319 4.38 29.94 24.09
N SER A 320 4.76 31.05 24.74
CA SER A 320 4.43 31.30 26.15
C SER A 320 2.94 31.60 26.39
N GLU A 321 2.21 31.95 25.32
CA GLU A 321 0.75 32.16 25.38
C GLU A 321 -0.03 30.83 25.17
N TRP A 322 0.63 29.75 24.81
CA TRP A 322 -0.04 28.47 24.61
C TRP A 322 -0.47 27.86 25.95
N HIS A 323 -1.71 27.41 26.03
CA HIS A 323 -2.28 26.94 27.29
C HIS A 323 -3.41 25.91 27.10
N VAL A 324 -3.68 25.13 28.15
CA VAL A 324 -4.86 24.24 28.20
C VAL A 324 -6.10 25.07 28.53
N GLU A 325 -7.02 25.17 27.56
CA GLU A 325 -8.28 25.92 27.70
C GLU A 325 -9.35 25.10 28.42
N MET A 326 -9.38 23.80 28.18
CA MET A 326 -10.43 22.89 28.66
C MET A 326 -9.88 21.52 28.95
N VAL A 327 -10.45 20.85 29.95
CA VAL A 327 -10.21 19.44 30.22
C VAL A 327 -11.53 18.70 30.31
N VAL A 328 -11.59 17.48 29.72
CA VAL A 328 -12.69 16.53 29.89
C VAL A 328 -12.16 15.31 30.59
N TYR A 329 -12.69 15.02 31.76
CA TYR A 329 -12.37 13.85 32.53
C TYR A 329 -13.62 12.98 32.66
N ASN A 330 -13.58 11.80 32.08
CA ASN A 330 -14.69 10.84 32.06
C ASN A 330 -16.03 11.47 31.62
N GLY A 331 -16.02 12.19 30.51
CA GLY A 331 -17.19 12.87 29.96
C GLY A 331 -17.61 14.17 30.70
N ARG A 332 -16.96 14.50 31.81
CA ARG A 332 -17.25 15.76 32.57
C ARG A 332 -16.25 16.86 32.18
N LYS A 333 -16.79 18.00 31.77
CA LYS A 333 -16.05 19.17 31.30
C LYS A 333 -15.58 20.05 32.48
N PHE A 334 -14.34 20.55 32.38
CA PHE A 334 -13.72 21.55 33.27
C PHE A 334 -13.06 22.65 32.44
N ILE A 335 -13.13 23.88 32.90
CA ILE A 335 -12.47 25.03 32.26
C ILE A 335 -11.05 25.16 32.83
N GLY A 336 -10.07 24.78 32.06
CA GLY A 336 -8.68 24.68 32.47
C GLY A 336 -8.38 23.54 33.45
N ILE A 337 -7.11 23.38 33.77
CA ILE A 337 -6.61 22.32 34.67
C ILE A 337 -6.99 22.63 36.11
N ASP A 338 -6.96 23.92 36.51
CA ASP A 338 -7.22 24.35 37.90
C ASP A 338 -8.60 23.90 38.39
N ALA A 339 -9.65 24.04 37.55
CA ALA A 339 -10.99 23.62 37.89
C ALA A 339 -11.12 22.07 38.08
N LEU A 340 -10.38 21.28 37.29
CA LEU A 340 -10.30 19.85 37.48
C LEU A 340 -9.60 19.49 38.77
N MET A 341 -8.46 20.13 39.04
CA MET A 341 -7.66 19.87 40.25
C MET A 341 -8.34 20.35 41.52
N GLU A 342 -9.11 21.43 41.47
CA GLU A 342 -9.98 21.86 42.58
C GLU A 342 -11.03 20.80 42.90
N ALA A 343 -11.71 20.28 41.86
CA ALA A 343 -12.68 19.18 42.02
C ALA A 343 -12.06 17.88 42.57
N TYR A 344 -10.83 17.57 42.18
CA TYR A 344 -10.05 16.47 42.71
C TYR A 344 -9.70 16.69 44.19
N ASN A 345 -9.10 17.81 44.53
CA ASN A 345 -8.66 18.15 45.89
C ASN A 345 -9.81 18.27 46.87
N THR A 346 -11.02 18.65 46.42
CA THR A 346 -12.24 18.76 47.26
C THR A 346 -13.03 17.45 47.29
N ASN A 347 -12.54 16.35 46.70
CA ASN A 347 -13.22 15.08 46.60
C ASN A 347 -14.63 15.15 45.95
N THR A 348 -14.83 16.08 45.04
CA THR A 348 -16.08 16.22 44.25
C THR A 348 -15.99 15.59 42.89
N LEU A 349 -14.80 15.07 42.52
CA LEU A 349 -14.54 14.33 41.29
C LEU A 349 -14.87 12.84 41.49
N ASN A 350 -15.69 12.29 40.58
CA ASN A 350 -15.90 10.87 40.55
C ASN A 350 -14.70 10.21 39.88
N LEU A 351 -13.80 9.61 40.68
CA LEU A 351 -12.55 9.03 40.23
C LEU A 351 -12.82 7.70 39.47
N ILE A 352 -12.14 7.56 38.36
CA ILE A 352 -12.07 6.28 37.66
C ILE A 352 -10.75 5.60 38.00
N HIS A 353 -10.84 4.41 38.54
CA HIS A 353 -9.68 3.58 38.81
C HIS A 353 -9.53 2.55 37.69
N ARG A 354 -8.80 2.92 36.62
CA ARG A 354 -8.46 1.98 35.58
C ARG A 354 -7.12 1.31 35.88
N LYS A 355 -7.18 0.03 36.14
CA LYS A 355 -5.99 -0.83 36.24
C LYS A 355 -6.09 -1.87 35.13
N ASP A 356 -5.49 -1.58 34.01
CA ASP A 356 -5.41 -2.58 32.92
C ASP A 356 -4.63 -3.80 33.41
N LYS A 357 -5.33 -4.89 33.57
CA LYS A 357 -4.73 -6.17 33.93
C LYS A 357 -4.32 -7.01 32.73
N ASN A 358 -4.70 -6.62 31.51
CA ASN A 358 -4.46 -7.42 30.32
C ASN A 358 -4.27 -6.54 29.07
N SER A 359 -3.04 -6.14 28.81
CA SER A 359 -2.65 -5.38 27.62
C SER A 359 -2.39 -6.25 26.37
N LYS A 360 -2.58 -7.57 26.46
CA LYS A 360 -2.20 -8.52 25.39
C LYS A 360 -3.10 -8.48 24.17
N TYR A 361 -4.26 -7.83 24.24
CA TYR A 361 -5.19 -7.79 23.11
C TYR A 361 -4.66 -6.99 21.89
N SER A 362 -3.70 -6.09 22.09
CA SER A 362 -2.98 -5.38 21.04
C SER A 362 -1.73 -6.11 20.50
N SER A 363 -1.36 -7.23 21.11
CA SER A 363 -0.14 -7.96 20.76
C SER A 363 -0.34 -8.87 19.55
N TYR A 364 0.63 -8.86 18.62
CA TYR A 364 0.72 -9.80 17.50
C TYR A 364 1.36 -11.15 17.87
N ALA A 365 1.77 -11.33 19.13
CA ALA A 365 2.31 -12.61 19.57
C ALA A 365 1.29 -13.74 19.37
N ALA A 366 1.73 -14.82 18.77
CA ALA A 366 0.88 -15.99 18.53
C ALA A 366 0.31 -16.54 19.85
N ARG A 367 -0.95 -16.94 19.83
CA ARG A 367 -1.70 -17.44 21.00
C ARG A 367 -2.25 -18.84 20.74
N GLY A 368 -2.49 -19.59 21.81
CA GLY A 368 -2.99 -20.97 21.75
C GLY A 368 -1.91 -21.99 21.42
N ASP A 369 -2.33 -23.21 21.07
CA ASP A 369 -1.43 -24.31 20.72
C ASP A 369 -0.81 -24.08 19.34
N ILE A 370 0.46 -23.72 19.32
CA ILE A 370 1.22 -23.53 18.09
C ILE A 370 1.90 -24.84 17.75
N SER A 371 1.72 -25.32 16.53
CA SER A 371 2.46 -26.48 16.02
C SER A 371 3.96 -26.27 16.20
N LYS A 372 4.65 -27.27 16.76
CA LYS A 372 6.10 -27.22 16.97
C LYS A 372 6.88 -27.18 15.66
N GLN A 373 6.26 -27.60 14.57
CA GLN A 373 6.84 -27.57 13.20
C GLN A 373 5.74 -27.15 12.22
N PRO A 374 5.41 -25.84 12.16
CA PRO A 374 4.45 -25.36 11.18
C PRO A 374 4.98 -25.57 9.76
N LEU A 375 4.10 -25.98 8.85
CA LEU A 375 4.45 -26.06 7.44
C LEU A 375 4.69 -24.66 6.89
N GLN A 376 5.65 -24.54 5.98
CA GLN A 376 5.86 -23.30 5.25
C GLN A 376 4.72 -23.08 4.25
N GLY A 377 4.31 -21.84 4.08
CA GLY A 377 3.37 -21.44 3.04
C GLY A 377 3.97 -21.54 1.63
N PRO A 378 3.13 -21.44 0.58
CA PRO A 378 3.62 -21.39 -0.78
C PRO A 378 4.47 -20.14 -1.01
N ARG A 379 5.51 -20.27 -1.84
CA ARG A 379 6.41 -19.18 -2.21
C ARG A 379 6.33 -18.91 -3.70
N LEU A 380 6.34 -17.64 -4.07
CA LEU A 380 6.51 -17.20 -5.46
C LEU A 380 7.98 -17.28 -5.85
N PHE A 381 8.29 -17.75 -7.07
CA PHE A 381 9.64 -17.71 -7.63
C PHE A 381 9.57 -17.49 -9.15
N GLU A 382 10.62 -16.95 -9.71
CA GLU A 382 10.74 -16.58 -11.12
C GLU A 382 11.78 -17.50 -11.78
N PRO A 383 11.36 -18.61 -12.45
CA PRO A 383 12.28 -19.66 -12.91
C PRO A 383 13.22 -19.20 -14.03
N ASP A 384 12.80 -18.26 -14.87
CA ASP A 384 13.57 -17.71 -15.99
C ASP A 384 14.02 -16.26 -15.73
N GLY A 385 13.86 -15.75 -14.47
CA GLY A 385 14.11 -14.37 -14.09
C GLY A 385 12.88 -13.47 -14.26
N LYS A 386 13.06 -12.16 -14.05
CA LYS A 386 11.98 -11.19 -14.08
C LYS A 386 11.54 -10.89 -15.51
N ARG A 387 10.23 -10.73 -15.70
CA ARG A 387 9.64 -10.32 -16.99
C ARG A 387 9.41 -8.81 -17.10
N TYR A 388 10.00 -8.04 -16.17
CA TYR A 388 9.96 -6.58 -16.13
C TYR A 388 11.35 -6.01 -15.88
N SER A 389 11.53 -4.75 -16.22
CA SER A 389 12.78 -4.03 -15.94
C SER A 389 12.51 -2.60 -15.46
N ILE A 390 13.47 -2.06 -14.72
CA ILE A 390 13.41 -0.72 -14.15
C ILE A 390 14.67 0.04 -14.59
N ASN A 391 14.50 1.16 -15.26
CA ASN A 391 15.59 2.04 -15.65
C ASN A 391 15.39 3.41 -15.01
N GLY A 392 16.11 3.68 -13.91
CA GLY A 392 15.84 4.86 -13.09
C GLY A 392 14.47 4.78 -12.43
N GLN A 393 13.53 5.60 -12.88
CA GLN A 393 12.13 5.60 -12.45
C GLN A 393 11.17 5.15 -13.56
N HIS A 394 11.70 4.66 -14.67
CA HIS A 394 10.91 4.12 -15.77
C HIS A 394 10.84 2.59 -15.69
N VAL A 395 9.61 2.05 -15.71
CA VAL A 395 9.30 0.62 -15.60
C VAL A 395 8.76 0.11 -16.93
N THR A 396 9.21 -1.09 -17.34
CA THR A 396 8.67 -1.79 -18.51
C THR A 396 8.23 -3.19 -18.14
N TYR A 397 7.05 -3.62 -18.61
CA TYR A 397 6.49 -4.96 -18.39
C TYR A 397 5.62 -5.39 -19.58
N GLY A 398 6.07 -6.37 -20.34
CA GLY A 398 5.35 -6.80 -21.54
C GLY A 398 5.13 -5.65 -22.52
N GLN A 399 3.87 -5.29 -22.75
CA GLN A 399 3.48 -4.12 -23.56
C GLN A 399 3.37 -2.83 -22.75
N TRP A 400 3.47 -2.89 -21.44
CA TRP A 400 3.38 -1.73 -20.56
C TRP A 400 4.71 -0.99 -20.45
N SER A 401 4.63 0.31 -20.40
CA SER A 401 5.69 1.19 -19.90
C SER A 401 5.08 2.35 -19.15
N PHE A 402 5.73 2.78 -18.07
CA PHE A 402 5.31 3.93 -17.29
C PHE A 402 6.45 4.49 -16.45
N HIS A 403 6.30 5.74 -16.03
CA HIS A 403 7.21 6.41 -15.13
C HIS A 403 6.58 6.49 -13.74
N TYR A 404 7.32 6.21 -12.66
CA TYR A 404 6.83 6.44 -11.31
C TYR A 404 7.60 7.58 -10.65
N SER A 405 6.95 8.27 -9.74
CA SER A 405 7.53 9.36 -8.94
C SER A 405 6.96 9.29 -7.53
N MET A 406 7.67 9.87 -6.56
CA MET A 406 7.24 9.93 -5.18
C MET A 406 7.20 11.38 -4.70
N ARG A 407 6.08 11.78 -4.14
CA ARG A 407 5.89 13.11 -3.56
C ARG A 407 5.73 13.00 -2.05
N ALA A 408 6.35 13.92 -1.30
CA ALA A 408 6.25 13.89 0.17
C ALA A 408 4.80 13.98 0.69
N SER A 409 3.95 14.76 0.03
CA SER A 409 2.55 14.95 0.44
C SER A 409 1.64 13.78 0.09
N THR A 410 1.70 13.25 -1.16
CA THR A 410 0.72 12.30 -1.70
C THR A 410 1.26 10.89 -1.97
N GLY A 411 2.58 10.67 -1.86
CA GLY A 411 3.20 9.38 -2.11
C GLY A 411 3.36 9.07 -3.60
N LEU A 412 3.07 7.82 -3.97
CA LEU A 412 3.32 7.25 -5.29
C LEU A 412 2.43 7.85 -6.37
N GLN A 413 3.06 8.32 -7.45
CA GLN A 413 2.42 8.85 -8.65
C GLN A 413 2.92 8.09 -9.87
N ILE A 414 2.06 7.83 -10.83
CA ILE A 414 2.40 7.16 -12.08
C ILE A 414 2.17 8.14 -13.24
N PHE A 415 3.16 8.25 -14.12
CA PHE A 415 3.13 9.16 -15.28
C PHE A 415 3.43 8.41 -16.58
N ASP A 416 3.02 9.00 -17.70
CA ASP A 416 3.31 8.55 -19.08
C ASP A 416 3.03 7.05 -19.27
N VAL A 417 1.83 6.62 -18.85
CA VAL A 417 1.41 5.22 -18.93
C VAL A 417 1.10 4.87 -20.37
N LYS A 418 1.87 3.93 -20.92
CA LYS A 418 1.72 3.46 -22.30
C LYS A 418 1.46 1.96 -22.36
N PHE A 419 0.69 1.57 -23.36
CA PHE A 419 0.51 0.19 -23.78
C PHE A 419 0.78 0.07 -25.28
N ASP A 420 1.68 -0.82 -25.69
CA ASP A 420 2.20 -0.89 -27.07
C ASP A 420 2.66 0.49 -27.58
N ASP A 421 3.44 1.22 -26.79
CA ASP A 421 3.97 2.55 -27.05
C ASP A 421 2.91 3.67 -27.22
N GLU A 422 1.62 3.36 -27.10
CA GLU A 422 0.54 4.33 -27.12
C GLU A 422 0.16 4.77 -25.70
N ARG A 423 0.15 6.10 -25.46
CA ARG A 423 -0.22 6.66 -24.16
C ARG A 423 -1.69 6.46 -23.89
N LEU A 424 -1.99 5.95 -22.69
CA LEU A 424 -3.35 5.79 -22.14
C LEU A 424 -3.66 6.81 -21.07
N ALA A 425 -2.65 7.13 -20.26
CA ALA A 425 -2.78 8.13 -19.21
C ALA A 425 -1.48 8.93 -19.06
N TYR A 426 -1.62 10.24 -18.92
CA TYR A 426 -0.50 11.11 -18.59
C TYR A 426 -0.14 11.02 -17.11
N GLU A 427 -1.16 10.97 -16.24
CA GLU A 427 -0.99 10.89 -14.77
C GLU A 427 -2.07 10.02 -14.15
N ILE A 428 -1.66 9.13 -13.22
CA ILE A 428 -2.54 8.44 -12.27
C ILE A 428 -1.93 8.63 -10.90
N SER A 429 -2.56 9.40 -10.02
CA SER A 429 -1.95 9.76 -8.74
C SER A 429 -2.99 9.91 -7.62
N LEU A 430 -2.60 9.51 -6.41
CA LEU A 430 -3.37 9.81 -5.21
C LEU A 430 -3.37 11.32 -4.96
N GLN A 431 -4.51 11.86 -4.55
CA GLN A 431 -4.67 13.29 -4.29
C GLN A 431 -4.93 13.61 -2.82
N GLU A 432 -5.69 12.76 -2.16
CA GLU A 432 -6.00 12.89 -0.74
C GLU A 432 -6.49 11.55 -0.18
N VAL A 433 -6.18 11.31 1.08
CA VAL A 433 -6.87 10.35 1.94
C VAL A 433 -7.58 11.14 3.02
N LEU A 434 -8.89 11.05 3.03
CA LEU A 434 -9.75 11.68 4.02
C LEU A 434 -10.30 10.60 4.95
N VAL A 435 -10.10 10.78 6.26
CA VAL A 435 -10.68 9.91 7.28
C VAL A 435 -11.58 10.73 8.18
N MET A 436 -12.84 10.35 8.28
CA MET A 436 -13.84 11.05 9.09
C MET A 436 -14.34 10.15 10.20
N TYR A 437 -14.12 10.55 11.44
CA TYR A 437 -14.59 9.85 12.63
C TYR A 437 -15.93 10.38 13.12
N THR A 438 -16.62 9.56 13.90
CA THR A 438 -17.79 9.96 14.68
C THR A 438 -17.54 9.64 16.15
N GLY A 439 -18.33 10.17 17.06
CA GLY A 439 -18.20 9.88 18.48
C GLY A 439 -18.93 10.89 19.35
N TYR A 440 -19.02 10.59 20.65
CA TYR A 440 -19.51 11.47 21.68
C TYR A 440 -18.39 12.27 22.33
N GLY A 441 -17.26 11.63 22.59
CA GLY A 441 -16.07 12.28 23.16
C GLY A 441 -15.56 13.42 22.29
N PRO A 442 -14.99 14.49 22.89
CA PRO A 442 -14.55 15.65 22.12
C PRO A 442 -13.44 15.33 21.12
N THR A 443 -12.55 14.39 21.43
CA THR A 443 -11.51 13.96 20.50
C THR A 443 -12.09 13.22 19.32
N GLN A 444 -12.91 12.18 19.53
CA GLN A 444 -13.55 11.42 18.45
C GLN A 444 -14.43 12.30 17.57
N SER A 445 -15.31 13.09 18.21
CA SER A 445 -16.25 13.94 17.49
C SER A 445 -15.61 15.09 16.69
N ASN A 446 -14.35 15.39 16.93
CA ASN A 446 -13.60 16.45 16.23
C ASN A 446 -12.46 15.90 15.34
N THR A 447 -12.35 14.57 15.23
CA THR A 447 -11.27 13.97 14.42
C THR A 447 -11.71 13.78 12.99
N ASP A 448 -11.07 14.53 12.10
CA ASP A 448 -11.11 14.35 10.64
C ASP A 448 -9.68 14.52 10.12
N TYR A 449 -9.13 13.50 9.47
CA TYR A 449 -7.78 13.55 8.94
C TYR A 449 -7.78 13.80 7.43
N TYR A 450 -6.96 14.75 7.02
CA TYR A 450 -6.55 14.99 5.63
C TYR A 450 -5.07 14.61 5.56
N ASP A 451 -4.80 13.37 5.17
CA ASP A 451 -3.48 12.75 5.38
C ASP A 451 -2.36 13.38 4.55
N VAL A 452 -2.72 14.07 3.44
CA VAL A 452 -1.78 14.89 2.66
C VAL A 452 -1.14 15.99 3.51
N SER A 453 -1.88 16.56 4.46
CA SER A 453 -1.37 17.58 5.39
C SER A 453 -0.36 17.03 6.42
N TRP A 454 -0.28 15.70 6.54
CA TRP A 454 0.68 14.99 7.39
C TRP A 454 1.85 14.42 6.60
N PHE A 455 1.98 14.81 5.32
CA PHE A 455 3.01 14.30 4.43
C PHE A 455 2.92 12.78 4.27
N LEU A 456 1.75 12.27 3.92
CA LEU A 456 1.44 10.84 3.73
C LEU A 456 2.54 10.10 2.94
N GLY A 457 3.08 10.70 1.87
CA GLY A 457 4.16 10.10 1.09
C GLY A 457 5.47 9.95 1.88
N ALA A 458 5.75 10.88 2.80
CA ALA A 458 6.92 10.81 3.67
C ALA A 458 6.70 9.96 4.94
N THR A 459 5.53 9.32 5.09
CA THR A 459 5.28 8.31 6.12
C THR A 459 5.49 6.89 5.62
N ASN A 460 5.87 6.70 4.35
CA ASN A 460 6.21 5.41 3.79
C ASN A 460 7.52 4.89 4.38
N MET A 461 7.47 3.80 5.13
CA MET A 461 8.62 3.20 5.78
C MET A 461 9.18 2.03 4.97
N GLU A 462 10.31 1.46 5.43
CA GLU A 462 10.92 0.27 4.83
C GLU A 462 9.92 -0.89 4.80
N LEU A 463 9.74 -1.48 3.62
CA LEU A 463 8.86 -2.62 3.39
C LEU A 463 9.55 -3.94 3.76
N ILE A 464 8.83 -4.82 4.41
CA ILE A 464 9.32 -6.14 4.84
C ILE A 464 9.18 -7.15 3.69
N ARG A 465 10.32 -7.64 3.20
CA ARG A 465 10.36 -8.67 2.15
C ARG A 465 9.69 -9.96 2.63
N GLY A 466 8.73 -10.46 1.86
CA GLY A 466 7.97 -11.67 2.18
C GLY A 466 6.75 -11.45 3.09
N ILE A 467 6.52 -10.20 3.56
CA ILE A 467 5.31 -9.79 4.27
C ILE A 467 4.60 -8.69 3.47
N ASP A 468 5.21 -7.51 3.33
CA ASP A 468 4.60 -6.38 2.62
C ASP A 468 4.63 -6.57 1.10
N CYS A 469 5.68 -7.20 0.60
CA CYS A 469 5.86 -7.54 -0.81
C CYS A 469 6.44 -8.96 -0.93
N PRO A 470 6.18 -9.67 -2.06
CA PRO A 470 6.77 -10.98 -2.29
C PRO A 470 8.30 -10.98 -2.20
N GLU A 471 8.86 -12.14 -1.87
CA GLU A 471 10.32 -12.31 -1.80
C GLU A 471 11.05 -12.00 -3.10
N THR A 472 10.37 -12.16 -4.24
CA THR A 472 10.86 -11.87 -5.59
C THR A 472 10.80 -10.39 -5.95
N ALA A 473 10.19 -9.53 -5.13
CA ALA A 473 10.06 -8.10 -5.43
C ALA A 473 11.42 -7.39 -5.51
N ILE A 474 11.50 -6.41 -6.39
CA ILE A 474 12.54 -5.38 -6.36
C ILE A 474 12.12 -4.29 -5.40
N PHE A 475 13.00 -3.90 -4.49
CA PHE A 475 12.80 -2.83 -3.53
C PHE A 475 13.62 -1.61 -3.92
N LEU A 476 12.99 -0.44 -3.84
CA LEU A 476 13.54 0.82 -4.32
C LEU A 476 13.57 1.85 -3.19
N ASP A 477 14.61 2.66 -3.18
CA ASP A 477 14.79 3.77 -2.24
C ASP A 477 14.22 5.07 -2.82
N THR A 478 13.72 5.95 -1.95
CA THR A 478 13.25 7.29 -2.32
C THR A 478 13.85 8.36 -1.43
N TYR A 479 13.66 9.62 -1.79
CA TYR A 479 14.20 10.77 -1.06
C TYR A 479 13.13 11.84 -0.93
N PHE A 480 13.05 12.44 0.26
CA PHE A 480 12.13 13.54 0.52
C PHE A 480 12.82 14.66 1.30
N PHE A 481 12.26 15.85 1.16
CA PHE A 481 12.56 16.97 2.03
C PHE A 481 11.26 17.56 2.56
N ALA A 482 10.84 17.08 3.71
CA ALA A 482 9.63 17.54 4.39
C ALA A 482 9.82 17.46 5.91
N ASN A 483 9.48 18.52 6.63
CA ASN A 483 9.58 18.58 8.10
C ASN A 483 10.95 18.07 8.60
N SER A 484 12.02 18.56 8.01
CA SER A 484 13.38 18.12 8.36
C SER A 484 14.44 19.16 8.01
N ALA A 485 15.60 19.06 8.69
CA ALA A 485 16.76 19.92 8.44
C ALA A 485 17.49 19.59 7.12
N SER A 486 17.32 18.38 6.59
CA SER A 486 18.05 17.88 5.42
C SER A 486 17.20 16.88 4.63
N VAL A 487 17.66 16.55 3.41
CA VAL A 487 17.05 15.48 2.63
C VAL A 487 17.12 14.16 3.40
N GLN A 488 16.00 13.46 3.41
CA GLN A 488 15.86 12.17 4.08
C GLN A 488 15.80 11.05 3.05
N LYS A 489 16.61 10.02 3.24
CA LYS A 489 16.55 8.78 2.47
C LYS A 489 15.58 7.82 3.10
N TYR A 490 14.67 7.28 2.30
CA TYR A 490 13.72 6.23 2.66
C TYR A 490 14.12 4.95 1.95
N LYS A 491 14.63 4.00 2.73
CA LYS A 491 15.15 2.74 2.20
C LYS A 491 14.00 1.77 1.92
N SER A 492 14.05 1.14 0.73
CA SER A 492 13.15 0.03 0.38
C SER A 492 11.66 0.33 0.61
N ASN A 493 11.21 1.55 0.38
CA ASN A 493 9.83 1.98 0.66
C ASN A 493 8.89 1.90 -0.54
N VAL A 494 9.39 1.48 -1.68
CA VAL A 494 8.62 1.11 -2.87
C VAL A 494 9.03 -0.29 -3.30
N CYS A 495 8.08 -1.15 -3.67
CA CYS A 495 8.41 -2.43 -4.28
C CYS A 495 7.71 -2.62 -5.63
N VAL A 496 8.37 -3.33 -6.53
CA VAL A 496 7.84 -3.73 -7.83
C VAL A 496 7.96 -5.23 -7.96
N PHE A 497 6.88 -5.90 -8.36
CA PHE A 497 6.86 -7.35 -8.51
C PHE A 497 5.79 -7.80 -9.50
N GLU A 498 6.06 -8.93 -10.15
CA GLU A 498 5.05 -9.67 -10.89
C GLU A 498 4.44 -10.75 -10.00
N THR A 499 3.13 -10.94 -10.09
CA THR A 499 2.43 -11.99 -9.34
C THR A 499 1.38 -12.68 -10.21
N ASN A 500 0.94 -13.86 -9.75
CA ASN A 500 -0.18 -14.58 -10.33
C ASN A 500 -1.45 -14.27 -9.53
N GLY A 501 -2.51 -13.83 -10.20
CA GLY A 501 -3.80 -13.51 -9.57
C GLY A 501 -4.55 -14.71 -8.99
N ALA A 502 -4.01 -15.93 -9.12
CA ALA A 502 -4.60 -17.19 -8.69
C ALA A 502 -5.96 -17.52 -9.31
N ILE A 503 -6.36 -16.76 -10.33
CA ILE A 503 -7.52 -16.99 -11.18
C ILE A 503 -7.09 -16.91 -12.65
N PRO A 504 -7.80 -17.55 -13.60
CA PRO A 504 -7.48 -17.35 -14.99
C PRO A 504 -7.87 -15.94 -15.46
N LEU A 505 -6.99 -15.26 -16.21
CA LEU A 505 -7.33 -14.01 -16.90
C LEU A 505 -8.49 -14.24 -17.90
N ARG A 506 -8.47 -15.37 -18.56
CA ARG A 506 -9.56 -15.85 -19.45
C ARG A 506 -9.67 -17.35 -19.36
N ARG A 507 -10.90 -17.87 -19.45
CA ARG A 507 -11.14 -19.31 -19.42
C ARG A 507 -12.47 -19.66 -20.08
N HIS A 508 -12.45 -20.73 -20.92
CA HIS A 508 -13.66 -21.39 -21.36
C HIS A 508 -13.43 -22.91 -21.49
N TYR A 509 -14.41 -23.68 -21.06
CA TYR A 509 -14.47 -25.12 -21.25
C TYR A 509 -15.79 -25.44 -21.99
N SER A 510 -15.68 -26.05 -23.18
CA SER A 510 -16.84 -26.53 -23.95
C SER A 510 -16.93 -28.05 -23.87
N ASN A 511 -18.12 -28.54 -23.61
CA ASN A 511 -18.45 -29.96 -23.71
C ASN A 511 -19.67 -30.16 -24.64
N ASN A 512 -19.91 -31.37 -25.10
CA ASN A 512 -21.16 -31.72 -25.72
C ASN A 512 -22.22 -32.10 -24.66
N PHE A 513 -23.48 -32.26 -25.09
CA PHE A 513 -24.59 -32.64 -24.20
C PHE A 513 -24.47 -34.06 -23.62
N ASP A 514 -23.65 -34.90 -24.21
CA ASP A 514 -23.38 -36.24 -23.73
C ASP A 514 -22.24 -36.30 -22.70
N GLY A 515 -21.74 -35.12 -22.24
CA GLY A 515 -20.64 -35.00 -21.32
C GLY A 515 -19.26 -35.18 -21.97
N GLY A 516 -19.21 -35.26 -23.31
CA GLY A 516 -17.94 -35.35 -24.03
C GLY A 516 -17.21 -34.01 -24.04
N TYR A 517 -15.87 -34.10 -24.00
CA TYR A 517 -14.99 -32.97 -24.06
C TYR A 517 -14.77 -32.51 -25.52
N THR A 518 -14.89 -31.24 -25.81
CA THR A 518 -14.66 -30.65 -27.13
C THR A 518 -13.56 -29.62 -27.19
N PHE A 519 -13.42 -28.79 -26.12
CA PHE A 519 -12.47 -27.70 -26.13
C PHE A 519 -12.21 -27.17 -24.73
N TYR A 520 -10.97 -26.80 -24.46
CA TYR A 520 -10.58 -25.95 -23.36
C TYR A 520 -9.62 -24.86 -23.85
N GLY A 521 -9.84 -23.61 -23.43
CA GLY A 521 -8.92 -22.49 -23.58
C GLY A 521 -8.78 -21.73 -22.29
N GLY A 522 -7.56 -21.45 -21.87
CA GLY A 522 -7.27 -20.69 -20.66
C GLY A 522 -6.00 -19.86 -20.78
N ILE A 523 -6.02 -18.68 -20.16
CA ILE A 523 -4.86 -17.78 -20.05
C ILE A 523 -4.66 -17.52 -18.56
N ALA A 524 -3.43 -17.77 -18.07
CA ALA A 524 -3.08 -17.45 -16.68
C ALA A 524 -3.03 -15.94 -16.47
N ASP A 525 -3.44 -15.49 -15.28
CA ASP A 525 -3.40 -14.09 -14.89
C ASP A 525 -2.06 -13.78 -14.20
N TYR A 526 -1.11 -13.29 -14.99
CA TYR A 526 0.09 -12.65 -14.46
C TYR A 526 0.00 -11.15 -14.70
N HIS A 527 0.34 -10.36 -13.67
CA HIS A 527 0.30 -8.91 -13.71
C HIS A 527 1.41 -8.28 -12.87
N LEU A 528 1.81 -7.07 -13.24
CA LEU A 528 2.79 -6.30 -12.52
C LEU A 528 2.10 -5.43 -11.46
N VAL A 529 2.72 -5.34 -10.29
CA VAL A 529 2.31 -4.46 -9.19
C VAL A 529 3.47 -3.55 -8.82
N ILE A 530 3.19 -2.25 -8.70
CA ILE A 530 4.03 -1.30 -7.97
C ILE A 530 3.29 -0.89 -6.71
N ARG A 531 3.95 -1.03 -5.55
CA ARG A 531 3.35 -0.88 -4.21
C ARG A 531 4.16 0.04 -3.34
N THR A 532 3.45 0.80 -2.51
CA THR A 532 3.97 1.50 -1.35
C THR A 532 3.01 1.36 -0.18
N VAL A 533 3.50 1.52 1.05
CA VAL A 533 2.68 1.48 2.26
C VAL A 533 2.97 2.71 3.10
N ALA A 534 1.94 3.50 3.37
CA ALA A 534 2.03 4.66 4.23
C ALA A 534 1.52 4.33 5.63
N ASN A 535 2.32 4.63 6.66
CA ASN A 535 1.91 4.59 8.05
C ASN A 535 1.41 5.97 8.48
N VAL A 536 0.10 6.12 8.60
CA VAL A 536 -0.55 7.36 9.02
C VAL A 536 -0.97 7.25 10.49
N TRP A 537 0.01 7.14 11.38
CA TRP A 537 -0.14 6.96 12.82
C TRP A 537 -0.77 5.62 13.21
N ASN A 538 -2.10 5.57 13.37
CA ASN A 538 -2.81 4.35 13.76
C ASN A 538 -3.07 3.40 12.57
N TYR A 539 -3.25 3.92 11.36
CA TYR A 539 -3.51 3.11 10.17
C TYR A 539 -2.28 2.97 9.27
N ASP A 540 -2.24 1.84 8.56
CA ASP A 540 -1.35 1.58 7.45
C ASP A 540 -2.19 1.46 6.18
N TYR A 541 -1.84 2.25 5.15
CA TYR A 541 -2.49 2.21 3.85
C TYR A 541 -1.57 1.63 2.81
N ILE A 542 -2.05 0.57 2.15
CA ILE A 542 -1.35 -0.09 1.06
C ILE A 542 -1.90 0.48 -0.25
N PHE A 543 -1.02 1.00 -1.09
CA PHE A 543 -1.35 1.54 -2.40
C PHE A 543 -0.71 0.69 -3.49
N ASP A 544 -1.56 0.10 -4.36
CA ASP A 544 -1.16 -0.74 -5.48
C ASP A 544 -1.61 -0.12 -6.80
N TYR A 545 -0.69 -0.02 -7.76
CA TYR A 545 -1.02 0.16 -9.16
C TYR A 545 -0.70 -1.13 -9.89
N ILE A 546 -1.70 -1.74 -10.53
CA ILE A 546 -1.67 -3.09 -11.06
C ILE A 546 -1.90 -3.06 -12.56
N PHE A 547 -0.97 -3.64 -13.33
CA PHE A 547 -0.97 -3.62 -14.78
C PHE A 547 -1.20 -5.01 -15.34
N TYR A 548 -2.37 -5.23 -15.97
CA TYR A 548 -2.81 -6.52 -16.50
C TYR A 548 -2.47 -6.70 -17.98
N ASN A 549 -2.15 -7.90 -18.39
CA ASN A 549 -1.81 -8.25 -19.79
C ASN A 549 -2.96 -8.08 -20.80
N ASN A 550 -4.18 -7.78 -20.35
CA ASN A 550 -5.32 -7.46 -21.19
C ASN A 550 -5.49 -5.94 -21.44
N GLY A 551 -4.54 -5.11 -21.01
CA GLY A 551 -4.60 -3.67 -21.16
C GLY A 551 -5.39 -2.95 -20.05
N ALA A 552 -5.83 -3.65 -19.01
CA ALA A 552 -6.48 -3.03 -17.86
C ALA A 552 -5.46 -2.55 -16.82
N ILE A 553 -5.81 -1.47 -16.11
CA ILE A 553 -5.09 -0.98 -14.93
C ILE A 553 -6.06 -1.04 -13.76
N GLU A 554 -5.62 -1.56 -12.61
CA GLU A 554 -6.33 -1.43 -11.35
C GLU A 554 -5.54 -0.52 -10.41
N VAL A 555 -6.20 0.45 -9.83
CA VAL A 555 -5.68 1.24 -8.72
C VAL A 555 -6.41 0.77 -7.47
N LYS A 556 -5.64 0.17 -6.56
CA LYS A 556 -6.19 -0.48 -5.37
C LYS A 556 -5.60 0.10 -4.11
N SER A 557 -6.46 0.40 -3.15
CA SER A 557 -6.08 0.79 -1.81
C SER A 557 -6.58 -0.23 -0.81
N SER A 558 -5.81 -0.43 0.25
CA SER A 558 -6.22 -1.29 1.37
C SER A 558 -5.86 -0.60 2.68
N ALA A 559 -6.72 -0.74 3.68
CA ALA A 559 -6.49 -0.21 5.02
C ALA A 559 -6.27 -1.34 6.02
N THR A 560 -5.28 -1.16 6.89
CA THR A 560 -4.96 -2.03 8.03
C THR A 560 -4.37 -1.17 9.15
N GLY A 561 -3.86 -1.77 10.21
CA GLY A 561 -3.35 -1.03 11.36
C GLY A 561 -4.35 -1.00 12.53
N TYR A 562 -4.19 -0.07 13.44
CA TYR A 562 -5.03 0.02 14.64
C TYR A 562 -6.23 0.92 14.42
N VAL A 563 -7.41 0.46 14.81
CA VAL A 563 -8.55 1.38 14.98
C VAL A 563 -8.19 2.41 16.06
N GLN A 564 -8.66 3.64 15.88
CA GLN A 564 -8.54 4.67 16.91
C GLN A 564 -9.69 4.49 17.89
N ALA A 565 -9.35 4.03 19.09
CA ALA A 565 -10.35 3.65 20.09
C ALA A 565 -10.59 4.75 21.11
N THR A 566 -11.78 4.74 21.70
CA THR A 566 -12.19 5.63 22.76
C THR A 566 -12.54 4.87 24.03
N PHE A 567 -12.51 5.54 25.19
CA PHE A 567 -12.98 4.99 26.43
C PHE A 567 -14.51 4.84 26.40
N ARG A 568 -15.00 3.67 26.79
CA ARG A 568 -16.43 3.36 26.74
C ARG A 568 -17.23 4.27 27.68
N LEU A 569 -18.06 5.11 27.10
CA LEU A 569 -19.13 5.86 27.77
C LEU A 569 -20.50 5.38 27.23
N PRO A 570 -21.59 5.41 28.03
CA PRO A 570 -22.90 5.00 27.53
C PRO A 570 -23.37 5.80 26.29
N GLU A 571 -23.02 7.07 26.21
CA GLU A 571 -23.36 7.95 25.11
C GLU A 571 -22.61 7.61 23.80
N GLU A 572 -21.50 6.91 23.89
CA GLU A 572 -20.67 6.47 22.77
C GLU A 572 -21.30 5.28 22.02
N GLU A 573 -22.09 4.44 22.69
CA GLU A 573 -22.58 3.16 22.16
C GLU A 573 -23.39 3.24 20.85
N LYS A 574 -23.91 4.40 20.49
CA LYS A 574 -24.62 4.63 19.22
C LYS A 574 -23.69 5.00 18.06
N TYR A 575 -22.42 5.26 18.31
CA TYR A 575 -21.47 5.70 17.29
C TYR A 575 -20.48 4.61 16.89
N GLY A 576 -20.36 3.52 17.67
CA GLY A 576 -19.37 2.48 17.38
C GLY A 576 -19.66 1.15 18.03
N GLY A 577 -18.66 0.28 17.99
CA GLY A 577 -18.67 -1.06 18.56
C GLY A 577 -17.82 -1.20 19.81
N ILE A 578 -18.23 -2.08 20.74
CA ILE A 578 -17.39 -2.49 21.87
C ILE A 578 -16.39 -3.50 21.32
N ILE A 579 -15.11 -3.15 21.34
CA ILE A 579 -14.03 -4.02 20.84
C ILE A 579 -13.29 -4.74 21.98
N HIS A 580 -13.33 -4.17 23.20
CA HIS A 580 -12.80 -4.79 24.43
C HIS A 580 -13.59 -4.31 25.65
N GLU A 581 -13.32 -4.84 26.84
CA GLU A 581 -14.12 -4.64 28.07
C GLU A 581 -14.50 -3.19 28.39
N GLN A 582 -13.60 -2.23 28.22
CA GLN A 582 -13.84 -0.80 28.44
C GLN A 582 -13.45 0.05 27.24
N VAL A 583 -13.34 -0.56 26.06
CA VAL A 583 -12.82 0.06 24.84
C VAL A 583 -13.86 -0.04 23.76
N MET A 584 -14.19 1.09 23.19
CA MET A 584 -14.99 1.22 21.98
C MET A 584 -14.14 1.75 20.83
N ALA A 585 -14.54 1.44 19.63
CA ALA A 585 -14.01 2.09 18.44
C ALA A 585 -15.18 2.53 17.57
N ASP A 586 -15.12 3.76 17.10
CA ASP A 586 -16.23 4.42 16.48
C ASP A 586 -16.25 4.23 14.97
N LEU A 587 -17.45 4.32 14.39
CA LEU A 587 -17.67 4.38 12.95
C LEU A 587 -16.82 5.50 12.35
N HIS A 588 -16.09 5.17 11.32
CA HIS A 588 -15.33 6.13 10.52
C HIS A 588 -15.31 5.73 9.05
N SER A 589 -14.96 6.70 8.20
CA SER A 589 -14.90 6.50 6.75
C SER A 589 -13.47 6.69 6.29
N HIS A 590 -13.01 5.80 5.41
CA HIS A 590 -11.78 5.96 4.65
C HIS A 590 -12.13 6.32 3.22
N ILE A 591 -11.71 7.48 2.74
CA ILE A 591 -12.05 8.02 1.43
C ILE A 591 -10.77 8.44 0.70
N PHE A 592 -10.56 7.87 -0.49
CA PHE A 592 -9.35 8.04 -1.30
C PHE A 592 -9.73 8.65 -2.63
N THR A 593 -9.16 9.80 -2.96
CA THR A 593 -9.41 10.48 -4.23
C THR A 593 -8.15 10.44 -5.10
N TYR A 594 -8.34 10.02 -6.35
CA TYR A 594 -7.30 9.90 -7.35
C TYR A 594 -7.55 10.84 -8.52
N LYS A 595 -6.48 11.40 -9.05
CA LYS A 595 -6.45 12.09 -10.34
C LYS A 595 -6.08 11.09 -11.43
N VAL A 596 -6.85 11.07 -12.50
CA VAL A 596 -6.66 10.20 -13.66
C VAL A 596 -6.74 11.07 -14.91
N ASP A 597 -5.59 11.48 -15.41
CA ASP A 597 -5.43 12.29 -16.64
C ASP A 597 -5.29 11.33 -17.83
N LEU A 598 -6.37 11.15 -18.60
CA LEU A 598 -6.48 10.15 -19.65
C LEU A 598 -6.20 10.74 -21.03
N ASP A 599 -5.31 10.09 -21.81
CA ASP A 599 -4.94 10.44 -23.19
C ASP A 599 -5.36 9.33 -24.15
N ILE A 600 -6.67 9.03 -24.25
CA ILE A 600 -7.19 7.91 -25.03
C ILE A 600 -7.14 8.23 -26.53
N ALA A 601 -6.26 7.55 -27.26
CA ALA A 601 -5.98 7.81 -28.68
C ALA A 601 -5.64 9.28 -28.97
N GLY A 602 -4.98 9.96 -28.04
CA GLY A 602 -4.61 11.38 -28.05
C GLY A 602 -5.27 12.18 -26.93
N ILE A 603 -4.91 13.46 -26.84
CA ILE A 603 -5.32 14.36 -25.75
C ILE A 603 -6.72 14.98 -25.93
N GLU A 604 -7.29 14.95 -27.14
CA GLU A 604 -8.60 15.52 -27.40
C GLU A 604 -9.69 14.50 -27.15
N ASN A 605 -10.20 14.44 -25.92
CA ASN A 605 -11.12 13.41 -25.48
C ASN A 605 -12.56 13.92 -25.25
N ARG A 606 -13.47 12.98 -25.07
CA ARG A 606 -14.89 13.17 -24.75
C ARG A 606 -15.28 12.27 -23.62
N TYR A 607 -16.20 12.73 -22.80
CA TYR A 607 -16.80 11.94 -21.74
C TYR A 607 -18.20 11.50 -22.12
N THR A 608 -18.46 10.19 -22.05
CA THR A 608 -19.75 9.59 -22.39
C THR A 608 -20.17 8.61 -21.31
N THR A 609 -21.46 8.59 -20.94
CA THR A 609 -22.05 7.54 -20.12
C THR A 609 -22.90 6.61 -20.96
N LEU A 610 -22.88 5.31 -20.62
CA LEU A 610 -23.84 4.32 -21.09
C LEU A 610 -24.68 3.91 -19.88
N ASP A 611 -25.92 4.36 -19.88
CA ASP A 611 -26.87 4.08 -18.81
C ASP A 611 -27.66 2.81 -19.17
N VAL A 612 -27.71 1.84 -18.25
CA VAL A 612 -28.50 0.63 -18.40
C VAL A 612 -29.85 0.82 -17.73
N GLY A 613 -30.89 0.83 -18.50
CA GLY A 613 -32.29 0.99 -18.04
C GLY A 613 -33.19 -0.09 -18.57
N LEU A 614 -34.48 0.03 -18.24
CA LEU A 614 -35.52 -0.84 -18.76
C LEU A 614 -36.35 -0.11 -19.83
N GLU A 615 -36.77 -0.85 -20.85
CA GLU A 615 -37.81 -0.40 -21.80
C GLU A 615 -38.84 -1.49 -21.98
N THR A 616 -40.09 -1.09 -22.18
CA THR A 616 -41.18 -1.99 -22.60
C THR A 616 -41.51 -1.73 -24.05
N VAL A 617 -41.37 -2.73 -24.89
CA VAL A 617 -41.58 -2.65 -26.33
C VAL A 617 -42.62 -3.69 -26.76
N LYS A 618 -43.36 -3.39 -27.80
CA LYS A 618 -44.21 -4.37 -28.49
C LYS A 618 -43.27 -5.43 -29.08
N ASP A 619 -43.58 -6.71 -28.81
CA ASP A 619 -42.75 -7.80 -29.36
C ASP A 619 -42.95 -7.84 -30.88
N PRO A 620 -41.91 -7.78 -31.70
CA PRO A 620 -42.04 -7.78 -33.16
C PRO A 620 -42.47 -9.14 -33.71
N TRP A 621 -42.38 -10.21 -32.95
CA TRP A 621 -42.69 -11.58 -33.33
C TRP A 621 -44.06 -12.05 -32.82
N PHE A 622 -44.62 -11.38 -31.79
CA PHE A 622 -45.90 -11.68 -31.16
C PHE A 622 -46.74 -10.42 -31.01
N GLU A 623 -47.66 -10.17 -31.93
CA GLU A 623 -48.38 -8.89 -32.04
C GLU A 623 -49.17 -8.46 -30.79
N THR A 624 -49.59 -9.42 -29.96
CA THR A 624 -50.34 -9.16 -28.73
C THR A 624 -49.51 -9.12 -27.47
N TYR A 625 -48.21 -9.26 -27.60
CA TYR A 625 -47.31 -9.35 -26.47
C TYR A 625 -46.39 -8.11 -26.36
N ASN A 626 -46.31 -7.56 -25.14
CA ASN A 626 -45.30 -6.56 -24.80
C ASN A 626 -44.23 -7.22 -23.94
N ARG A 627 -42.95 -6.99 -24.27
CA ARG A 627 -41.83 -7.46 -23.48
C ARG A 627 -41.11 -6.29 -22.82
N THR A 628 -40.65 -6.49 -21.60
CA THR A 628 -39.74 -5.57 -20.90
C THR A 628 -38.35 -6.12 -20.98
N GLN A 629 -37.41 -5.35 -21.42
CA GLN A 629 -36.02 -5.73 -21.60
C GLN A 629 -35.08 -4.61 -21.17
N MET A 630 -33.83 -4.93 -20.93
CA MET A 630 -32.77 -3.93 -20.69
C MET A 630 -32.40 -3.22 -22.00
N LYS A 631 -32.13 -1.94 -21.92
CA LYS A 631 -31.57 -1.14 -23.00
C LYS A 631 -30.39 -0.31 -22.51
N ILE A 632 -29.54 0.08 -23.45
CA ILE A 632 -28.43 1.00 -23.22
C ILE A 632 -28.86 2.37 -23.81
N THR A 633 -28.65 3.42 -23.01
CA THR A 633 -28.82 4.80 -23.48
C THR A 633 -27.46 5.51 -23.36
N LYS A 634 -27.01 6.10 -24.45
CA LYS A 634 -25.74 6.81 -24.54
C LYS A 634 -25.97 8.31 -24.29
N HIS A 635 -25.18 8.89 -23.37
CA HIS A 635 -25.20 10.31 -23.06
C HIS A 635 -23.81 10.91 -23.19
N LEU A 636 -23.62 11.84 -24.13
CA LEU A 636 -22.42 12.64 -24.23
C LEU A 636 -22.51 13.78 -23.22
N ILE A 637 -21.55 13.83 -22.30
CA ILE A 637 -21.45 14.90 -21.32
C ILE A 637 -20.62 16.02 -21.92
N SER A 638 -21.22 17.15 -22.14
CA SER A 638 -20.59 18.26 -22.88
C SER A 638 -19.96 19.32 -22.00
N LYS A 639 -20.29 19.35 -20.71
CA LYS A 639 -19.87 20.38 -19.79
C LYS A 639 -19.58 19.83 -18.39
N GLU A 640 -18.73 20.53 -17.68
CA GLU A 640 -18.48 20.29 -16.27
C GLU A 640 -19.71 20.67 -15.44
N THR A 641 -20.42 19.70 -14.94
CA THR A 641 -21.57 19.93 -14.06
C THR A 641 -21.51 18.97 -12.86
N LYS A 642 -22.09 19.38 -11.75
CA LYS A 642 -22.21 18.54 -10.54
C LYS A 642 -23.14 17.36 -10.73
N GLU A 643 -24.00 17.42 -11.74
CA GLU A 643 -24.96 16.37 -12.11
C GLU A 643 -24.33 15.19 -12.86
N GLN A 644 -23.01 15.25 -13.19
CA GLN A 644 -22.26 14.12 -13.75
C GLN A 644 -22.17 12.93 -12.80
N THR A 645 -22.53 13.14 -11.53
CA THR A 645 -22.39 12.13 -10.48
C THR A 645 -23.18 10.87 -10.78
N PHE A 646 -22.73 9.75 -10.24
CA PHE A 646 -23.43 8.49 -10.20
C PHE A 646 -24.90 8.71 -9.83
N LYS A 647 -25.81 8.30 -10.71
CA LYS A 647 -27.23 8.20 -10.36
C LYS A 647 -27.39 6.95 -9.51
N ASP A 648 -27.77 7.13 -8.25
CA ASP A 648 -28.00 6.03 -7.34
C ASP A 648 -28.89 4.95 -7.96
N GLY A 649 -28.40 3.71 -7.95
CA GLY A 649 -29.10 2.55 -8.41
C GLY A 649 -29.17 2.34 -9.93
N VAL A 650 -28.60 3.21 -10.76
CA VAL A 650 -28.52 3.02 -12.21
C VAL A 650 -27.12 2.49 -12.60
N PRO A 651 -27.04 1.26 -13.16
CA PRO A 651 -25.76 0.78 -13.69
C PRO A 651 -25.28 1.66 -14.86
N GLN A 652 -24.09 2.21 -14.75
CA GLN A 652 -23.50 3.09 -15.74
C GLN A 652 -22.11 2.62 -16.15
N TYR A 653 -21.77 2.79 -17.44
CA TYR A 653 -20.42 2.75 -17.94
C TYR A 653 -19.94 4.18 -18.16
N LEU A 654 -18.84 4.54 -17.54
CA LEU A 654 -18.21 5.85 -17.66
C LEU A 654 -17.05 5.72 -18.65
N LEU A 655 -17.14 6.39 -19.80
CA LEU A 655 -16.29 6.16 -20.94
C LEU A 655 -15.56 7.44 -21.35
N ILE A 656 -14.24 7.34 -21.48
CA ILE A 656 -13.40 8.38 -22.09
C ILE A 656 -12.95 7.88 -23.46
N HIS A 657 -13.14 8.68 -24.50
CA HIS A 657 -12.82 8.30 -25.85
C HIS A 657 -12.43 9.50 -26.72
N ASN A 658 -11.67 9.25 -27.76
CA ASN A 658 -11.36 10.25 -28.80
C ASN A 658 -12.39 10.15 -29.94
N LYS A 659 -12.71 11.30 -30.56
CA LYS A 659 -13.68 11.34 -31.66
C LYS A 659 -13.19 10.68 -32.95
N ASP A 660 -11.88 10.78 -33.20
CA ASP A 660 -11.24 10.35 -34.44
C ASP A 660 -10.56 8.98 -34.30
N GLY A 661 -10.45 8.48 -33.06
CA GLY A 661 -9.88 7.16 -32.78
C GLY A 661 -10.93 6.06 -32.89
N ASN A 662 -10.95 5.33 -34.00
CA ASN A 662 -11.83 4.16 -34.17
C ASN A 662 -11.02 2.88 -34.32
N ASN A 663 -11.56 1.75 -33.81
CA ASN A 663 -11.02 0.44 -34.11
C ASN A 663 -11.40 0.02 -35.56
N LYS A 664 -10.92 -1.13 -36.03
CA LYS A 664 -11.19 -1.61 -37.42
C LYS A 664 -12.66 -1.91 -37.68
N PHE A 665 -13.48 -1.98 -36.66
CA PHE A 665 -14.94 -2.21 -36.76
C PHE A 665 -15.76 -0.91 -36.79
N GLY A 666 -15.09 0.25 -36.64
CA GLY A 666 -15.73 1.56 -36.60
C GLY A 666 -16.26 1.98 -35.24
N SER A 667 -15.97 1.24 -34.17
CA SER A 667 -16.30 1.63 -32.80
C SER A 667 -15.25 2.60 -32.28
N SER A 668 -15.66 3.60 -31.50
CA SER A 668 -14.73 4.53 -30.85
C SER A 668 -13.83 3.81 -29.86
N ARG A 669 -12.54 4.01 -29.96
CA ARG A 669 -11.54 3.49 -29.03
C ARG A 669 -11.72 4.20 -27.70
N THR A 670 -11.95 3.42 -26.66
CA THR A 670 -12.49 3.93 -25.39
C THR A 670 -11.83 3.23 -24.20
N TYR A 671 -11.64 3.95 -23.12
CA TYR A 671 -11.39 3.37 -21.79
C TYR A 671 -12.54 3.66 -20.86
N ARG A 672 -12.93 2.63 -20.12
CA ARG A 672 -13.96 2.68 -19.10
C ARG A 672 -13.33 2.93 -17.74
N ILE A 673 -13.90 3.85 -16.97
CA ILE A 673 -13.64 4.02 -15.54
C ILE A 673 -14.66 3.17 -14.79
N LEU A 674 -14.20 2.17 -14.05
CA LEU A 674 -15.01 1.27 -13.26
C LEU A 674 -14.67 1.42 -11.79
N ASN A 675 -15.38 2.28 -11.08
CA ASN A 675 -15.27 2.42 -9.63
C ASN A 675 -16.00 1.24 -8.94
N LYS A 676 -15.26 0.41 -8.21
CA LYS A 676 -15.81 -0.78 -7.53
C LYS A 676 -16.27 -0.54 -6.11
N ALA A 677 -15.86 0.58 -5.53
CA ALA A 677 -16.20 0.95 -4.17
C ALA A 677 -16.58 2.44 -4.10
N PRO A 678 -17.64 2.88 -4.82
CA PRO A 678 -18.13 4.24 -4.70
C PRO A 678 -18.71 4.42 -3.30
N ASN A 679 -17.97 5.12 -2.44
CA ASN A 679 -18.42 5.34 -1.07
C ASN A 679 -19.39 6.51 -1.02
N PRO A 680 -20.61 6.37 -0.47
CA PRO A 680 -21.51 7.50 -0.23
C PRO A 680 -20.83 8.46 0.75
N PHE A 681 -20.68 9.71 0.32
CA PHE A 681 -20.09 10.74 1.17
C PHE A 681 -21.11 11.23 2.19
N LEU A 682 -20.92 10.88 3.45
CA LEU A 682 -21.74 11.35 4.56
C LEU A 682 -21.03 12.49 5.27
N VAL A 683 -21.46 13.70 4.99
CA VAL A 683 -20.88 14.92 5.59
C VAL A 683 -21.48 15.15 6.96
N ARG A 684 -20.64 15.25 7.98
CA ARG A 684 -21.04 15.56 9.34
C ARG A 684 -21.42 17.04 9.52
N ASP A 685 -20.63 17.93 8.95
CA ASP A 685 -20.78 19.38 9.04
C ASP A 685 -20.49 20.00 7.67
N LEU A 686 -21.41 20.86 7.20
CA LEU A 686 -21.30 21.50 5.89
C LEU A 686 -20.08 22.42 5.81
N GLU A 687 -19.69 23.07 6.90
CA GLU A 687 -18.53 23.96 6.89
C GLU A 687 -17.20 23.17 6.89
N LEU A 688 -17.06 22.13 7.71
CA LEU A 688 -15.90 21.23 7.70
C LEU A 688 -15.71 20.54 6.34
N ALA A 689 -16.78 20.36 5.59
CA ALA A 689 -16.74 19.73 4.28
C ALA A 689 -16.21 20.65 3.16
N ASN A 690 -15.88 21.91 3.45
CA ASN A 690 -15.41 22.81 2.40
C ASN A 690 -14.07 22.38 1.80
N ALA A 691 -13.15 21.83 2.59
CA ALA A 691 -11.87 21.33 2.12
C ALA A 691 -11.97 19.96 1.42
N CYS A 692 -13.04 19.19 1.63
CA CYS A 692 -13.17 17.83 1.10
C CYS A 692 -14.30 17.65 0.09
N LYS A 693 -14.66 18.71 -0.64
CA LYS A 693 -15.72 18.66 -1.65
C LYS A 693 -15.45 17.67 -2.78
N PHE A 694 -14.20 17.35 -3.06
CA PHE A 694 -13.80 16.28 -3.99
C PHE A 694 -14.43 14.91 -3.62
N ALA A 695 -14.55 14.62 -2.32
CA ALA A 695 -15.08 13.35 -1.82
C ALA A 695 -16.59 13.14 -2.08
N ARG A 696 -17.31 14.17 -2.52
CA ARG A 696 -18.73 14.09 -2.85
C ARG A 696 -19.00 13.36 -4.17
N TYR A 697 -17.98 13.21 -4.99
CA TYR A 697 -18.11 12.70 -6.34
C TYR A 697 -17.39 11.36 -6.49
N PRO A 698 -18.11 10.24 -6.62
CA PRO A 698 -17.49 8.95 -6.92
C PRO A 698 -16.65 8.97 -8.21
N VAL A 699 -17.10 9.72 -9.21
CA VAL A 699 -16.32 10.12 -10.39
C VAL A 699 -16.84 11.47 -10.86
N ILE A 700 -15.93 12.38 -11.14
CA ILE A 700 -16.24 13.62 -11.84
C ILE A 700 -15.16 13.92 -12.86
N VAL A 701 -15.55 14.44 -14.01
CA VAL A 701 -14.63 14.75 -15.10
C VAL A 701 -14.57 16.26 -15.29
N THR A 702 -13.37 16.80 -15.36
CA THR A 702 -13.10 18.22 -15.62
C THR A 702 -12.15 18.36 -16.80
N LYS A 703 -12.12 19.55 -17.39
CA LYS A 703 -11.07 19.94 -18.34
C LYS A 703 -9.73 20.06 -17.60
N ARG A 704 -8.70 19.48 -18.17
CA ARG A 704 -7.36 19.50 -17.59
C ARG A 704 -6.76 20.89 -17.64
N LYS A 705 -6.18 21.36 -16.53
CA LYS A 705 -5.42 22.60 -16.41
C LYS A 705 -4.13 22.40 -15.62
N ASP A 706 -3.06 23.05 -16.05
CA ASP A 706 -1.77 23.01 -15.34
C ASP A 706 -1.83 23.64 -13.94
N THR A 707 -2.85 24.47 -13.67
CA THR A 707 -3.09 25.11 -12.37
C THR A 707 -3.89 24.24 -11.39
N GLU A 708 -4.61 23.23 -11.89
CA GLU A 708 -5.43 22.29 -11.11
C GLU A 708 -4.65 20.96 -10.91
N GLN A 709 -3.48 21.09 -10.28
CA GLN A 709 -2.57 19.95 -10.12
C GLN A 709 -3.05 18.94 -9.08
N THR A 710 -3.72 19.41 -8.01
CA THR A 710 -4.14 18.61 -6.86
C THR A 710 -5.57 18.90 -6.47
N ALA A 711 -6.31 17.90 -5.96
CA ALA A 711 -7.67 18.07 -5.43
C ALA A 711 -7.71 18.65 -4.01
N SER A 712 -6.58 18.57 -3.28
CA SER A 712 -6.40 19.02 -1.91
C SER A 712 -5.01 19.65 -1.74
N THR A 713 -4.74 20.20 -0.56
CA THR A 713 -3.45 20.82 -0.23
C THR A 713 -2.98 20.39 1.15
N ILE A 714 -1.68 20.54 1.42
CA ILE A 714 -1.11 20.31 2.76
C ILE A 714 -1.70 21.25 3.84
N TYR A 715 -2.49 22.23 3.46
CA TYR A 715 -3.12 23.22 4.34
C TYR A 715 -4.54 22.82 4.78
N ALA A 716 -5.16 21.83 4.12
CA ALA A 716 -6.56 21.48 4.28
C ALA A 716 -6.93 21.05 5.72
N GLN A 717 -6.04 20.29 6.39
CA GLN A 717 -6.23 19.76 7.74
C GLN A 717 -6.51 20.83 8.78
N HIS A 718 -5.85 21.98 8.64
CA HIS A 718 -5.85 23.00 9.69
C HIS A 718 -6.70 24.22 9.35
N GLU A 719 -7.31 24.22 8.14
CA GLU A 719 -8.26 25.25 7.68
C GLU A 719 -9.36 24.62 6.80
N PRO A 720 -10.11 23.61 7.30
CA PRO A 720 -11.11 22.94 6.49
C PRO A 720 -12.36 23.78 6.22
N TRP A 721 -12.64 24.79 7.05
CA TRP A 721 -13.83 25.67 6.95
C TRP A 721 -13.74 26.65 5.79
N ASN A 722 -12.57 27.27 5.62
CA ASN A 722 -12.29 28.21 4.54
C ASN A 722 -10.96 27.77 3.89
N PRO A 723 -10.97 26.70 3.09
CA PRO A 723 -9.75 26.08 2.61
C PRO A 723 -9.01 26.97 1.60
N VAL A 724 -7.69 26.78 1.51
CA VAL A 724 -6.84 27.43 0.53
C VAL A 724 -7.26 27.03 -0.89
N LEU A 725 -7.71 25.80 -1.09
CA LEU A 725 -8.24 25.29 -2.35
C LEU A 725 -9.65 24.73 -2.13
N ASP A 726 -10.59 25.11 -2.99
CA ASP A 726 -11.96 24.57 -3.02
C ASP A 726 -12.15 23.79 -4.32
N PHE A 727 -12.25 22.49 -4.21
CA PHE A 727 -12.37 21.60 -5.38
C PHE A 727 -13.60 21.93 -6.27
N ASN A 728 -14.67 22.48 -5.70
CA ASN A 728 -15.83 22.83 -6.50
C ASN A 728 -15.55 23.95 -7.52
N ASP A 729 -14.48 24.72 -7.38
CA ASP A 729 -14.08 25.74 -8.36
C ASP A 729 -13.54 25.12 -9.66
N PHE A 730 -13.16 23.85 -9.61
CA PHE A 730 -12.77 23.09 -10.79
C PHE A 730 -13.97 22.74 -11.68
N ILE A 731 -15.18 22.74 -11.12
CA ILE A 731 -16.44 22.40 -11.79
C ILE A 731 -17.16 23.70 -12.15
N ASN A 732 -16.80 24.28 -13.27
CA ASN A 732 -17.15 25.67 -13.61
C ASN A 732 -17.86 25.84 -14.97
N ASP A 733 -18.54 24.79 -15.45
CA ASP A 733 -19.33 24.78 -16.71
C ASP A 733 -18.47 24.88 -17.98
N GLU A 734 -17.18 24.50 -17.90
CA GLU A 734 -16.33 24.46 -19.09
C GLU A 734 -16.71 23.30 -20.03
N ASN A 735 -16.28 23.43 -21.30
CA ASN A 735 -16.51 22.41 -22.32
C ASN A 735 -15.68 21.16 -22.07
N LEU A 736 -16.30 19.98 -22.26
CA LEU A 736 -15.66 18.65 -22.16
C LEU A 736 -15.58 17.92 -23.51
N ILE A 737 -15.96 18.59 -24.61
CA ILE A 737 -15.94 17.97 -25.94
C ILE A 737 -14.64 18.32 -26.64
N ASP A 738 -13.89 17.30 -27.02
CA ASP A 738 -12.59 17.42 -27.72
C ASP A 738 -11.57 18.25 -26.91
N GLU A 739 -11.51 17.97 -25.62
CA GLU A 739 -10.63 18.63 -24.66
C GLU A 739 -9.71 17.62 -23.97
N ASP A 740 -8.63 18.11 -23.39
CA ASP A 740 -7.81 17.33 -22.47
C ASP A 740 -8.57 17.15 -21.16
N LEU A 741 -8.82 15.91 -20.74
CA LEU A 741 -9.75 15.56 -19.67
C LEU A 741 -9.06 14.90 -18.48
N VAL A 742 -9.46 15.31 -17.27
CA VAL A 742 -9.10 14.64 -16.02
C VAL A 742 -10.34 14.05 -15.39
N ALA A 743 -10.27 12.76 -15.04
CA ALA A 743 -11.25 12.13 -14.16
C ALA A 743 -10.71 12.13 -12.73
N TRP A 744 -11.50 12.67 -11.81
CA TRP A 744 -11.27 12.56 -10.37
C TRP A 744 -12.11 11.40 -9.85
N VAL A 745 -11.42 10.36 -9.36
CA VAL A 745 -12.07 9.10 -8.95
C VAL A 745 -11.94 8.96 -7.44
N THR A 746 -13.08 8.91 -6.77
CA THR A 746 -13.14 8.74 -5.31
C THR A 746 -13.69 7.37 -4.96
N THR A 747 -12.94 6.63 -4.16
CA THR A 747 -13.27 5.29 -3.68
C THR A 747 -13.08 5.23 -2.17
N GLY A 748 -13.71 4.28 -1.49
CA GLY A 748 -13.56 4.18 -0.05
C GLY A 748 -14.50 3.19 0.62
N THR A 749 -14.51 3.24 1.95
CA THR A 749 -15.35 2.37 2.78
C THR A 749 -15.76 3.06 4.07
N HIS A 750 -16.91 2.66 4.62
CA HIS A 750 -17.30 2.92 6.00
C HIS A 750 -16.83 1.74 6.85
N HIS A 751 -16.09 2.01 7.91
CA HIS A 751 -15.61 1.02 8.85
C HIS A 751 -16.39 1.12 10.16
N ILE A 752 -17.12 0.06 10.51
CA ILE A 752 -17.75 -0.14 11.82
C ILE A 752 -16.90 -1.19 12.53
N PRO A 753 -16.08 -0.77 13.50
CA PRO A 753 -15.15 -1.70 14.16
C PRO A 753 -15.85 -2.76 14.99
N GLY A 754 -15.24 -3.95 15.04
CA GLY A 754 -15.65 -5.08 15.85
C GLY A 754 -14.48 -5.70 16.63
N THR A 755 -14.74 -6.77 17.38
CA THR A 755 -13.71 -7.48 18.15
C THR A 755 -12.61 -8.10 17.27
N GLU A 756 -12.91 -8.37 16.00
CA GLU A 756 -11.99 -8.89 15.00
C GLU A 756 -10.98 -7.87 14.50
N ASP A 757 -11.18 -6.57 14.81
CA ASP A 757 -10.17 -5.53 14.61
C ASP A 757 -9.04 -5.53 15.65
N LEU A 758 -9.03 -6.54 16.52
CA LEU A 758 -7.95 -6.77 17.47
C LEU A 758 -7.10 -8.00 17.04
N PRO A 759 -5.77 -7.90 17.07
CA PRO A 759 -4.93 -6.79 17.52
C PRO A 759 -4.90 -5.59 16.58
N SER A 760 -5.25 -5.75 15.30
CA SER A 760 -5.38 -4.69 14.31
C SER A 760 -6.40 -5.05 13.24
N THR A 761 -6.86 -4.05 12.50
CA THR A 761 -7.83 -4.20 11.40
C THR A 761 -7.28 -5.13 10.31
N PRO A 762 -8.00 -6.21 9.97
CA PRO A 762 -7.58 -7.10 8.89
C PRO A 762 -7.70 -6.45 7.51
N THR A 763 -6.70 -6.63 6.69
CA THR A 763 -6.65 -6.07 5.33
C THR A 763 -7.75 -6.60 4.41
N THR A 764 -8.19 -7.85 4.60
CA THR A 764 -8.98 -8.62 3.61
C THR A 764 -10.34 -8.04 3.27
N TRP A 765 -11.02 -7.36 4.17
CA TRP A 765 -12.33 -6.73 3.90
C TRP A 765 -12.29 -5.20 3.86
N ASN A 766 -11.10 -4.60 4.00
CA ASN A 766 -10.87 -3.17 3.87
C ASN A 766 -10.07 -2.85 2.60
N GLN A 767 -10.51 -3.42 1.47
CA GLN A 767 -9.92 -3.22 0.16
C GLN A 767 -10.95 -2.58 -0.76
N PHE A 768 -10.51 -1.57 -1.49
CA PHE A 768 -11.33 -0.87 -2.45
C PHE A 768 -10.47 -0.45 -3.65
N SER A 769 -11.07 -0.45 -4.83
CA SER A 769 -10.34 -0.18 -6.06
C SER A 769 -11.23 0.42 -7.13
N PHE A 770 -10.59 1.01 -8.12
CA PHE A 770 -11.18 1.27 -9.41
C PHE A 770 -10.31 0.70 -10.52
N PHE A 771 -10.94 0.47 -11.67
CA PHE A 771 -10.26 -0.02 -12.86
C PHE A 771 -10.38 0.98 -13.99
N LEU A 772 -9.33 1.04 -14.80
CA LEU A 772 -9.34 1.59 -16.14
C LEU A 772 -9.29 0.40 -17.10
N THR A 773 -10.37 0.15 -17.82
CA THR A 773 -10.47 -1.03 -18.69
C THR A 773 -10.70 -0.64 -20.13
N PRO A 774 -10.05 -1.31 -21.10
CA PRO A 774 -10.34 -1.08 -22.51
C PRO A 774 -11.81 -1.44 -22.84
N HIS A 775 -12.46 -0.60 -23.62
CA HIS A 775 -13.79 -0.82 -24.18
C HIS A 775 -13.75 -0.42 -25.65
N ASP A 776 -13.76 -1.39 -26.54
CA ASP A 776 -13.52 -1.22 -27.99
C ASP A 776 -12.18 -0.55 -28.33
N PHE A 777 -11.24 -0.45 -27.38
CA PHE A 777 -9.94 0.21 -27.61
C PHE A 777 -9.06 -0.60 -28.57
N PHE A 778 -9.02 -1.91 -28.41
CA PHE A 778 -8.28 -2.83 -29.27
C PHE A 778 -9.21 -3.48 -30.28
N ASP A 779 -8.64 -3.96 -31.39
CA ASP A 779 -9.37 -4.79 -32.38
C ASP A 779 -9.72 -6.18 -31.84
N GLU A 780 -8.88 -6.69 -30.94
CA GLU A 780 -9.09 -7.90 -30.12
C GLU A 780 -8.32 -7.75 -28.82
N SER A 781 -8.62 -8.57 -27.83
CA SER A 781 -7.91 -8.47 -26.57
C SER A 781 -6.40 -8.74 -26.72
N PRO A 782 -5.52 -7.86 -26.27
CA PRO A 782 -4.08 -8.05 -26.34
C PRO A 782 -3.59 -9.27 -25.54
N SER A 783 -4.38 -9.76 -24.58
CA SER A 783 -4.03 -10.95 -23.78
C SER A 783 -3.85 -12.22 -24.61
N VAL A 784 -4.36 -12.28 -25.86
CA VAL A 784 -4.14 -13.42 -26.76
C VAL A 784 -2.68 -13.53 -27.22
N ARG A 785 -1.91 -12.47 -27.08
CA ARG A 785 -0.45 -12.46 -27.33
C ARG A 785 0.37 -13.00 -26.17
N SER A 786 -0.26 -13.29 -25.02
CA SER A 786 0.41 -13.85 -23.85
C SER A 786 0.96 -15.24 -24.16
N SER A 787 2.18 -15.53 -23.72
CA SER A 787 2.75 -16.87 -23.72
C SER A 787 2.18 -17.78 -22.61
N ASP A 788 1.35 -17.24 -21.73
CA ASP A 788 0.80 -17.95 -20.56
C ASP A 788 -0.55 -18.60 -20.87
N ASN A 789 -0.76 -19.03 -22.12
CA ASN A 789 -2.01 -19.61 -22.54
C ASN A 789 -1.89 -21.12 -22.88
N VAL A 790 -3.00 -21.83 -22.68
CA VAL A 790 -3.17 -23.26 -22.95
C VAL A 790 -4.44 -23.48 -23.73
N VAL A 791 -4.33 -24.27 -24.82
CA VAL A 791 -5.47 -24.73 -25.61
C VAL A 791 -5.44 -26.24 -25.62
N ILE A 792 -6.56 -26.87 -25.31
CA ILE A 792 -6.71 -28.33 -25.36
C ILE A 792 -7.85 -28.66 -26.31
N ARG A 793 -7.56 -29.54 -27.28
CA ARG A 793 -8.52 -30.03 -28.28
C ARG A 793 -8.39 -31.54 -28.44
N PRO A 794 -9.45 -32.25 -28.77
CA PRO A 794 -9.36 -33.67 -29.14
C PRO A 794 -8.63 -33.84 -30.49
N ASP A 795 -7.83 -34.87 -30.61
CA ASP A 795 -7.32 -35.34 -31.90
C ASP A 795 -8.43 -36.07 -32.70
N SER A 796 -8.10 -36.63 -33.88
CA SER A 796 -8.99 -37.41 -34.70
C SER A 796 -9.57 -38.67 -34.02
N ASN A 797 -8.95 -39.10 -32.90
CA ASN A 797 -9.37 -40.26 -32.12
C ASN A 797 -10.07 -39.87 -30.81
N GLY A 798 -10.35 -38.59 -30.61
CA GLY A 798 -10.99 -38.08 -29.41
C GLY A 798 -10.06 -37.95 -28.20
N LYS A 799 -8.73 -38.09 -28.34
CA LYS A 799 -7.77 -37.93 -27.25
C LYS A 799 -7.42 -36.44 -27.08
N PRO A 800 -7.36 -35.94 -25.87
CA PRO A 800 -6.96 -34.55 -25.62
C PRO A 800 -5.52 -34.27 -26.03
N VAL A 801 -5.31 -33.27 -26.86
CA VAL A 801 -4.01 -32.72 -27.23
C VAL A 801 -3.84 -31.36 -26.61
N ILE A 802 -2.79 -31.16 -25.84
CA ILE A 802 -2.48 -29.93 -25.12
C ILE A 802 -1.48 -29.13 -25.95
N HIS A 803 -1.87 -27.88 -26.27
CA HIS A 803 -1.01 -26.87 -26.88
C HIS A 803 -0.69 -25.80 -25.85
N THR A 804 0.59 -25.60 -25.58
CA THR A 804 1.08 -24.53 -24.72
C THR A 804 1.88 -23.54 -25.57
N TYR A 805 1.76 -22.25 -25.28
CA TYR A 805 2.40 -21.18 -26.04
C TYR A 805 3.62 -20.59 -25.32
N GLY A 806 3.92 -21.07 -24.13
CA GLY A 806 5.10 -20.76 -23.32
C GLY A 806 5.71 -21.99 -22.67
N ARG A 807 6.77 -21.82 -21.90
CA ARG A 807 7.46 -22.89 -21.19
C ARG A 807 6.80 -23.16 -19.83
N LEU A 808 5.52 -23.48 -19.84
CA LEU A 808 4.65 -23.51 -18.66
C LEU A 808 5.06 -24.51 -17.56
N PHE A 809 5.99 -25.45 -17.77
CA PHE A 809 6.25 -26.51 -16.78
C PHE A 809 7.70 -26.99 -16.70
N GLU A 810 8.64 -26.31 -17.34
CA GLU A 810 10.06 -26.64 -17.20
C GLU A 810 10.73 -25.80 -16.13
N SER A 811 10.70 -26.29 -14.90
CA SER A 811 11.49 -25.69 -13.83
C SER A 811 12.97 -25.97 -14.06
N LYS A 812 13.74 -24.95 -14.45
CA LYS A 812 15.19 -25.07 -14.70
C LYS A 812 16.04 -24.87 -13.46
N CYS A 813 15.48 -24.33 -12.39
CA CYS A 813 16.22 -23.97 -11.21
C CYS A 813 15.46 -24.23 -9.91
N ILE A 814 16.18 -24.35 -8.79
CA ILE A 814 15.61 -24.38 -7.44
C ILE A 814 15.65 -22.98 -6.88
N PRO A 815 14.54 -22.48 -6.28
CA PRO A 815 14.51 -21.20 -5.57
C PRO A 815 15.59 -21.14 -4.49
N GLN A 816 16.20 -19.96 -4.32
CA GLN A 816 17.13 -19.74 -3.23
C GLN A 816 16.39 -19.84 -1.88
N THR A 817 17.12 -20.30 -0.85
CA THR A 817 16.59 -20.21 0.52
C THR A 817 16.50 -18.74 0.92
N VAL A 818 15.35 -18.33 1.45
CA VAL A 818 15.18 -16.99 2.01
C VAL A 818 15.98 -16.89 3.29
N GLY A 819 16.74 -15.82 3.42
CA GLY A 819 17.33 -15.44 4.69
C GLY A 819 16.28 -15.04 5.73
N PRO A 820 16.66 -14.85 7.00
CA PRO A 820 15.76 -14.31 8.00
C PRO A 820 15.26 -12.93 7.57
N TYR A 821 14.08 -12.55 8.02
CA TYR A 821 13.57 -11.19 7.84
C TYR A 821 14.59 -10.18 8.37
N THR A 822 14.89 -9.17 7.56
CA THR A 822 15.81 -8.10 7.94
C THR A 822 15.09 -6.77 7.82
N PHE A 823 15.22 -5.97 8.86
CA PHE A 823 14.66 -4.63 8.93
C PHE A 823 15.59 -3.79 9.79
N ASP A 824 16.07 -2.66 9.32
CA ASP A 824 16.88 -1.74 10.12
C ASP A 824 16.11 -0.49 10.55
N GLY A 825 14.93 -0.23 9.99
CA GLY A 825 13.98 0.80 10.41
C GLY A 825 14.53 2.22 10.40
N ARG A 826 15.66 2.44 9.74
CA ARG A 826 16.35 3.73 9.78
C ARG A 826 16.08 4.52 8.51
N ARG A 827 15.75 5.79 8.70
CA ARG A 827 15.95 6.81 7.68
C ARG A 827 17.47 7.03 7.57
N GLY A 828 18.01 6.83 6.39
CA GLY A 828 19.44 7.00 6.13
C GLY A 828 19.87 8.47 6.07
#